data_bf6227a5eea98ae3b8e5fda656765d9d
#
_entry.id   bf6227a5eea98ae3b8e5fda656765d9d
#
_cell.length_a   1.000
_cell.length_b   1.000
_cell.length_c   1.000
_cell.angle_alpha   90.00
_cell.angle_beta   90.00
_cell.angle_gamma   90.00
#
_symmetry.space_group_name_H-M   'P 1'
#
loop_
_entity.id
_entity.type
_entity.pdbx_description
1 polymer ?
#
loop_
_entity_poly.entity_id
_entity_poly.type
_entity_poly.pdbx_seq_one_letter_code
_entity_poly.pdbx_strand_id
1 'polypeptide(L)'
;GSEMCIRDRMDTVDKMQKWHGHLYNWYRTDTLEVMRPRYVSTVDSGNFCACLITGSMALKKYGREDTAARLERAARETDFSALYDAERKLFRIGYDGDACELSNSWYDLLASEARLTSLIAVALGSVKPEHWFKLGRQMAPVLGGTLVSWSGTMFEYLMPVLFTGAAPDTLLYNSCLNAVKAQKRQRYGGVWGISESGYYAFDRNMYYQYRAFGLQRLSLMRCRERSRVISPYSTMLALAFDPRGACENIRRLTGEGGLGPYGMYEALDYTEGRSNPEKDHAVVQSFMAHHQGMSMCAIANALCDGAIEKYFMSYPAMRAFEILTEERAPARGIRIKPLHSAESRVQRNGARKEARPRIIRERYSIPECQLLTNGSYTLFVTEDGDGFSKCGDIMLTRWRPDHIRGRNGVRLVVRNGSDAWDAARGAEAVFYPYRAEFNNARDGISCRMEICAAVGQNGEVRRITVKNTGTEEKHIELGAFFDVCLSSQAADTAHPSFNRLKVDAHMRDGALLFEKRGKAAGWLYGRLISKGQVNYCADRLKALGRLKTPEQAMMQPMLQTENAECPVLPYFGARSEVTVAPGEGQELWFIMGYAESEERALEDCRELQGRLNDCFAMSEAQTDGLLRETATEYGKAELFERIAARLLLEIPIKYGAVGPGGMEILWKHGISGDRPVLLVEIQRITELRLLRSLMEFSKYMAKRLLPVDIIAVGCYPNEYRNELRERMAAIMAEEISCGRAHLINGFELKEGEEAALRCAAMVEIKADVSLNRQFAPSARREAEMRSYNGYKHGCID
;
A
#
# COMPACT_ATOMS: atom_id res chain seq x y z
N GLY A 1 39.37 -5.01 11.19
CA GLY A 1 39.82 -3.92 10.38
C GLY A 1 41.10 -3.30 10.96
N SER A 2 42.00 -2.87 10.12
CA SER A 2 43.19 -2.20 10.58
C SER A 2 42.85 -0.80 11.11
N GLU A 3 43.70 -0.24 12.00
CA GLU A 3 43.60 1.15 12.44
C GLU A 3 43.47 2.14 11.27
N MET A 4 44.11 1.84 10.15
CA MET A 4 44.06 2.62 8.91
C MET A 4 42.62 2.77 8.38
N CYS A 5 41.81 1.71 8.42
CA CYS A 5 40.39 1.77 8.02
C CYS A 5 39.55 2.65 8.97
N ILE A 6 39.86 2.65 10.26
CA ILE A 6 39.17 3.52 11.24
C ILE A 6 39.57 4.98 11.00
N ARG A 7 40.84 5.25 10.76
CA ARG A 7 41.35 6.59 10.45
C ARG A 7 40.72 7.16 9.18
N ASP A 8 40.68 6.38 8.12
CA ASP A 8 40.06 6.76 6.83
C ASP A 8 38.55 7.09 6.99
N ARG A 9 37.81 6.26 7.75
CA ARG A 9 36.42 6.57 8.07
C ARG A 9 36.27 7.86 8.86
N MET A 10 37.14 8.09 9.84
CA MET A 10 37.11 9.34 10.61
C MET A 10 37.47 10.56 9.76
N ASP A 11 38.37 10.41 8.77
CA ASP A 11 38.65 11.46 7.80
C ASP A 11 37.42 11.82 6.95
N THR A 12 36.61 10.85 6.65
CA THR A 12 35.32 11.06 5.96
C THR A 12 34.29 11.72 6.89
N VAL A 13 34.12 11.21 8.11
CA VAL A 13 33.19 11.76 9.11
C VAL A 13 33.51 13.22 9.46
N ASP A 14 34.81 13.59 9.54
CA ASP A 14 35.20 14.97 9.83
C ASP A 14 34.81 15.95 8.74
N LYS A 15 34.77 15.49 7.47
CA LYS A 15 34.34 16.28 6.31
C LYS A 15 32.81 16.42 6.18
N MET A 16 32.06 15.51 6.79
CA MET A 16 30.60 15.49 6.71
C MET A 16 29.99 16.66 7.46
N GLN A 17 28.98 17.30 6.89
CA GLN A 17 28.21 18.33 7.56
C GLN A 17 27.49 17.77 8.78
N LYS A 18 27.56 18.47 9.90
CA LYS A 18 26.91 18.06 11.17
C LYS A 18 26.00 19.15 11.68
N TRP A 19 24.99 18.76 12.46
CA TRP A 19 24.13 19.65 13.23
C TRP A 19 24.41 19.46 14.72
N HIS A 20 24.97 20.43 15.41
CA HIS A 20 25.42 20.32 16.82
C HIS A 20 26.29 19.08 17.11
N GLY A 21 27.17 18.72 16.18
CA GLY A 21 27.98 17.48 16.28
C GLY A 21 27.28 16.19 15.83
N HIS A 22 25.98 16.22 15.63
CA HIS A 22 25.20 15.09 15.14
C HIS A 22 25.34 14.93 13.62
N LEU A 23 25.38 13.68 13.13
CA LEU A 23 25.28 13.37 11.73
C LEU A 23 23.82 13.42 11.28
N TYR A 24 23.59 13.81 10.03
CA TYR A 24 22.30 13.59 9.37
C TYR A 24 22.14 12.12 8.96
N ASN A 25 20.92 11.68 8.74
CA ASN A 25 20.65 10.26 8.44
C ASN A 25 21.18 9.85 7.06
N TRP A 26 21.23 10.77 6.08
CA TRP A 26 21.59 10.43 4.71
C TRP A 26 22.52 11.44 4.08
N TYR A 27 23.57 10.91 3.44
CA TYR A 27 24.55 11.67 2.68
C TYR A 27 24.76 11.03 1.31
N ARG A 28 25.07 11.83 0.32
CA ARG A 28 25.59 11.32 -0.93
C ARG A 28 26.98 10.69 -0.70
N THR A 29 27.23 9.55 -1.30
CA THR A 29 28.51 8.84 -1.13
C THR A 29 29.66 9.41 -1.96
N ASP A 30 29.32 10.18 -3.01
CA ASP A 30 30.27 10.80 -3.92
C ASP A 30 30.71 12.20 -3.46
N THR A 31 29.76 13.03 -2.95
CA THR A 31 30.03 14.43 -2.58
C THR A 31 30.01 14.70 -1.09
N LEU A 32 29.49 13.77 -0.28
CA LEU A 32 29.22 13.90 1.16
C LEU A 32 28.19 15.01 1.48
N GLU A 33 27.41 15.47 0.50
CA GLU A 33 26.31 16.39 0.72
C GLU A 33 25.15 15.72 1.43
N VAL A 34 24.49 16.47 2.32
CA VAL A 34 23.31 15.98 3.06
C VAL A 34 22.14 15.82 2.10
N MET A 35 21.56 14.63 2.06
CA MET A 35 20.38 14.33 1.24
C MET A 35 19.09 14.77 1.93
N ARG A 36 18.06 15.02 1.14
CA ARG A 36 16.71 15.28 1.65
C ARG A 36 15.91 13.98 1.81
N PRO A 37 15.03 13.89 2.83
CA PRO A 37 14.80 14.88 3.87
C PRO A 37 16.00 14.98 4.83
N ARG A 38 16.37 16.21 5.21
CA ARG A 38 17.47 16.46 6.15
C ARG A 38 17.00 16.13 7.55
N TYR A 39 17.38 15.00 8.05
CA TYR A 39 16.92 14.53 9.37
C TYR A 39 18.08 14.10 10.26
N VAL A 40 18.02 14.48 11.52
CA VAL A 40 18.92 14.03 12.58
C VAL A 40 18.13 13.17 13.56
N SER A 41 18.52 11.92 13.70
CA SER A 41 17.90 10.97 14.63
C SER A 41 18.62 10.96 15.98
N THR A 42 17.87 11.01 17.05
CA THR A 42 18.40 10.91 18.41
C THR A 42 19.01 9.54 18.68
N VAL A 43 18.38 8.47 18.20
CA VAL A 43 18.87 7.09 18.40
C VAL A 43 20.14 6.84 17.60
N ASP A 44 20.16 7.23 16.34
CA ASP A 44 21.35 7.01 15.48
C ASP A 44 22.56 7.79 15.99
N SER A 45 22.33 9.01 16.52
CA SER A 45 23.37 9.80 17.19
C SER A 45 23.93 9.09 18.42
N GLY A 46 23.09 8.48 19.24
CA GLY A 46 23.52 7.70 20.40
C GLY A 46 24.28 6.44 20.01
N ASN A 47 23.80 5.72 19.00
CA ASN A 47 24.47 4.52 18.47
C ASN A 47 25.84 4.86 17.90
N PHE A 48 25.95 5.97 17.16
CA PHE A 48 27.22 6.46 16.64
C PHE A 48 28.20 6.80 17.77
N CYS A 49 27.76 7.54 18.80
CA CYS A 49 28.57 7.81 20.01
C CYS A 49 28.99 6.52 20.72
N ALA A 50 28.11 5.54 20.86
CA ALA A 50 28.47 4.26 21.46
C ALA A 50 29.60 3.55 20.72
N CYS A 51 29.52 3.56 19.38
CA CYS A 51 30.57 3.01 18.53
C CYS A 51 31.90 3.76 18.66
N LEU A 52 31.88 5.10 18.73
CA LEU A 52 33.08 5.94 18.93
C LEU A 52 33.72 5.66 20.26
N ILE A 53 32.95 5.62 21.36
CA ILE A 53 33.47 5.32 22.70
C ILE A 53 34.07 3.91 22.74
N THR A 54 33.35 2.92 22.24
CA THR A 54 33.83 1.53 22.19
C THR A 54 35.12 1.40 21.38
N GLY A 55 35.16 2.04 20.20
CA GLY A 55 36.33 2.05 19.33
C GLY A 55 37.53 2.76 19.97
N SER A 56 37.31 3.89 20.67
CA SER A 56 38.35 4.61 21.41
C SER A 56 38.98 3.72 22.46
N MET A 57 38.14 3.06 23.30
CA MET A 57 38.66 2.20 24.37
C MET A 57 39.38 0.95 23.83
N ALA A 58 38.89 0.38 22.74
CA ALA A 58 39.56 -0.72 22.05
C ALA A 58 40.94 -0.28 21.50
N LEU A 59 41.03 0.87 20.88
CA LEU A 59 42.28 1.42 20.32
C LEU A 59 43.30 1.75 21.42
N LYS A 60 42.87 2.31 22.55
CA LYS A 60 43.73 2.55 23.72
C LYS A 60 44.38 1.24 24.19
N LYS A 61 43.62 0.16 24.29
CA LYS A 61 44.16 -1.16 24.67
C LYS A 61 45.25 -1.65 23.73
N TYR A 62 45.21 -1.26 22.45
CA TYR A 62 46.20 -1.63 21.47
C TYR A 62 47.26 -0.54 21.24
N GLY A 63 47.39 0.46 22.15
CA GLY A 63 48.40 1.50 22.09
C GLY A 63 48.24 2.49 20.95
N ARG A 64 47.03 2.72 20.47
CA ARG A 64 46.72 3.64 19.34
C ARG A 64 46.06 4.91 19.88
N GLU A 65 46.78 5.63 20.69
CA GLU A 65 46.28 6.78 21.49
C GLU A 65 45.75 7.91 20.61
N ASP A 66 46.45 8.28 19.52
CA ASP A 66 46.05 9.42 18.68
C ASP A 66 44.69 9.18 18.02
N THR A 67 44.51 8.02 17.42
CA THR A 67 43.23 7.65 16.80
C THR A 67 42.12 7.49 17.84
N ALA A 68 42.45 6.91 19.01
CA ALA A 68 41.53 6.80 20.12
C ALA A 68 41.03 8.15 20.63
N ALA A 69 41.96 9.12 20.82
CA ALA A 69 41.63 10.48 21.25
C ALA A 69 40.74 11.22 20.24
N ARG A 70 40.92 10.96 18.93
CA ARG A 70 40.09 11.52 17.87
C ARG A 70 38.65 11.01 17.96
N LEU A 71 38.44 9.68 18.13
CA LEU A 71 37.10 9.09 18.31
C LEU A 71 36.44 9.65 19.58
N GLU A 72 37.15 9.73 20.68
CA GLU A 72 36.63 10.27 21.93
C GLU A 72 36.24 11.75 21.81
N ARG A 73 37.01 12.55 21.13
CA ARG A 73 36.65 13.95 20.80
C ARG A 73 35.38 14.05 20.04
N ALA A 74 35.21 13.28 18.94
CA ALA A 74 34.00 13.27 18.12
C ALA A 74 32.76 12.88 18.95
N ALA A 75 32.91 11.89 19.89
CA ALA A 75 31.82 11.52 20.80
C ALA A 75 31.46 12.66 21.76
N ARG A 76 32.43 13.42 22.29
CA ARG A 76 32.19 14.55 23.18
C ARG A 76 31.63 15.81 22.49
N GLU A 77 31.91 15.98 21.19
CA GLU A 77 31.43 17.10 20.40
C GLU A 77 29.95 16.92 19.99
N THR A 78 29.37 15.73 20.17
CA THR A 78 27.95 15.48 19.91
C THR A 78 27.11 16.04 21.07
N ASP A 79 26.42 17.15 20.83
CA ASP A 79 25.65 17.86 21.85
C ASP A 79 24.20 17.35 21.94
N PHE A 80 23.97 16.36 22.78
CA PHE A 80 22.64 15.81 23.01
C PHE A 80 21.66 16.81 23.63
N SER A 81 22.12 17.91 24.27
CA SER A 81 21.23 18.91 24.83
C SER A 81 20.37 19.60 23.77
N ALA A 82 20.85 19.66 22.49
CA ALA A 82 20.12 20.22 21.38
C ALA A 82 18.86 19.41 21.00
N LEU A 83 18.81 18.12 21.32
CA LEU A 83 17.67 17.22 21.09
C LEU A 83 16.77 17.03 22.33
N TYR A 84 17.11 17.69 23.44
CA TYR A 84 16.47 17.48 24.73
C TYR A 84 15.39 18.51 25.04
N ASP A 85 14.21 18.04 25.43
CA ASP A 85 13.13 18.87 25.95
C ASP A 85 13.29 19.04 27.46
N ALA A 86 13.83 20.19 27.90
CA ALA A 86 14.11 20.48 29.30
C ALA A 86 12.85 20.56 30.18
N GLU A 87 11.72 20.95 29.63
CA GLU A 87 10.43 21.04 30.33
C GLU A 87 9.89 19.63 30.64
N ARG A 88 9.83 18.76 29.59
CA ARG A 88 9.38 17.37 29.73
C ARG A 88 10.43 16.45 30.34
N LYS A 89 11.70 16.85 30.31
CA LYS A 89 12.87 16.04 30.71
C LYS A 89 13.01 14.76 29.90
N LEU A 90 12.73 14.83 28.60
CA LEU A 90 12.76 13.71 27.64
C LEU A 90 13.44 14.13 26.33
N PHE A 91 14.02 13.16 25.63
CA PHE A 91 14.54 13.38 24.29
C PHE A 91 13.42 13.41 23.25
N ARG A 92 13.50 14.35 22.32
CA ARG A 92 12.75 14.34 21.07
C ARG A 92 13.24 13.21 20.17
N ILE A 93 12.40 12.72 19.27
CA ILE A 93 12.80 11.64 18.34
C ILE A 93 13.91 12.11 17.40
N GLY A 94 13.88 13.37 17.00
CA GLY A 94 14.91 13.93 16.14
C GLY A 94 14.65 15.40 15.79
N TYR A 95 15.44 15.88 14.86
CA TYR A 95 15.39 17.22 14.29
C TYR A 95 15.18 17.17 12.78
N ASP A 96 14.19 17.90 12.29
CA ASP A 96 13.94 18.11 10.87
C ASP A 96 14.75 19.33 10.38
N GLY A 97 15.78 19.09 9.61
CA GLY A 97 16.66 20.14 9.11
C GLY A 97 16.08 20.90 7.92
N ASP A 98 15.02 20.40 7.26
CA ASP A 98 14.34 21.12 6.19
C ASP A 98 13.30 22.11 6.77
N ALA A 99 12.58 21.70 7.82
CA ALA A 99 11.67 22.55 8.58
C ALA A 99 12.37 23.40 9.66
N CYS A 100 13.62 23.08 10.03
CA CYS A 100 14.35 23.67 11.15
C CYS A 100 13.63 23.51 12.50
N GLU A 101 12.96 22.37 12.71
CA GLU A 101 12.17 22.11 13.90
C GLU A 101 12.50 20.76 14.56
N LEU A 102 12.38 20.72 15.87
CA LEU A 102 12.44 19.47 16.63
C LEU A 102 11.12 18.71 16.46
N SER A 103 11.18 17.38 16.38
CA SER A 103 9.98 16.52 16.28
C SER A 103 9.03 16.73 17.47
N ASN A 104 7.73 16.61 17.27
CA ASN A 104 6.70 16.69 18.32
C ASN A 104 6.41 15.34 18.98
N SER A 105 7.40 14.46 19.03
CA SER A 105 7.33 13.16 19.68
C SER A 105 8.58 12.92 20.53
N TRP A 106 8.44 12.14 21.59
CA TRP A 106 9.48 11.93 22.61
C TRP A 106 9.74 10.46 22.84
N TYR A 107 10.97 10.12 23.20
CA TYR A 107 11.33 8.83 23.76
C TYR A 107 11.04 8.82 25.26
N ASP A 108 9.93 8.20 25.65
CA ASP A 108 9.41 8.22 27.02
C ASP A 108 9.42 6.85 27.72
N LEU A 109 9.95 5.79 27.09
CA LEU A 109 9.99 4.43 27.61
C LEU A 109 11.40 3.95 27.91
N LEU A 110 11.58 3.24 29.04
CA LEU A 110 12.85 2.60 29.39
C LEU A 110 13.15 1.40 28.45
N ALA A 111 12.15 0.61 28.05
CA ALA A 111 12.31 -0.42 27.05
C ALA A 111 12.24 0.20 25.65
N SER A 112 13.28 0.88 25.26
CA SER A 112 13.47 1.54 23.98
C SER A 112 14.92 1.43 23.55
N GLU A 113 15.18 1.44 22.28
CA GLU A 113 16.51 1.58 21.69
C GLU A 113 17.19 2.88 22.15
N ALA A 114 16.40 3.94 22.33
CA ALA A 114 16.87 5.26 22.76
C ALA A 114 17.46 5.27 24.19
N ARG A 115 17.28 4.20 25.00
CA ARG A 115 17.88 4.15 26.32
C ARG A 115 19.42 4.17 26.28
N LEU A 116 20.05 3.70 25.19
CA LEU A 116 21.50 3.82 25.00
C LEU A 116 21.90 5.28 24.88
N THR A 117 21.19 6.05 24.05
CA THR A 117 21.38 7.51 23.95
C THR A 117 21.17 8.19 25.29
N SER A 118 20.14 7.82 26.03
CA SER A 118 19.83 8.35 27.35
C SER A 118 20.97 8.13 28.35
N LEU A 119 21.53 6.92 28.37
CA LEU A 119 22.69 6.61 29.23
C LEU A 119 23.91 7.43 28.83
N ILE A 120 24.23 7.50 27.53
CA ILE A 120 25.39 8.27 27.03
C ILE A 120 25.25 9.74 27.34
N ALA A 121 24.10 10.33 27.09
CA ALA A 121 23.85 11.76 27.32
C ALA A 121 23.94 12.12 28.82
N VAL A 122 23.46 11.26 29.71
CA VAL A 122 23.62 11.42 31.17
C VAL A 122 25.09 11.27 31.56
N ALA A 123 25.76 10.23 31.06
CA ALA A 123 27.14 9.95 31.41
C ALA A 123 28.12 11.03 30.89
N LEU A 124 27.89 11.60 29.74
CA LEU A 124 28.68 12.70 29.19
C LEU A 124 28.31 14.08 29.76
N GLY A 125 27.28 14.16 30.61
CA GLY A 125 26.83 15.39 31.25
C GLY A 125 25.98 16.33 30.38
N SER A 126 25.53 15.88 29.20
CA SER A 126 24.64 16.66 28.33
C SER A 126 23.27 16.88 28.97
N VAL A 127 22.79 15.93 29.76
CA VAL A 127 21.52 16.01 30.50
C VAL A 127 21.69 15.47 31.91
N LYS A 128 20.79 15.89 32.81
CA LYS A 128 20.85 15.47 34.23
C LYS A 128 20.33 14.05 34.42
N PRO A 129 20.76 13.31 35.44
CA PRO A 129 20.28 11.95 35.74
C PRO A 129 18.78 11.81 35.95
N GLU A 130 18.06 12.88 36.26
CA GLU A 130 16.59 12.87 36.40
C GLU A 130 15.89 12.44 35.12
N HIS A 131 16.54 12.66 33.97
CA HIS A 131 16.03 12.16 32.70
C HIS A 131 15.80 10.65 32.72
N TRP A 132 16.76 9.85 33.18
CA TRP A 132 16.67 8.40 33.27
C TRP A 132 15.44 7.93 34.07
N PHE A 133 15.15 8.63 35.16
CA PHE A 133 14.00 8.30 36.01
C PHE A 133 12.65 8.78 35.45
N LYS A 134 12.64 9.61 34.42
CA LYS A 134 11.44 9.99 33.65
C LYS A 134 11.02 8.95 32.66
N LEU A 135 11.92 8.09 32.21
CA LEU A 135 11.58 7.00 31.29
C LEU A 135 10.55 6.07 31.93
N GLY A 136 9.47 5.77 31.22
CA GLY A 136 8.36 4.96 31.71
C GLY A 136 8.72 3.49 31.93
N ARG A 137 8.22 2.92 33.04
CA ARG A 137 8.43 1.53 33.44
C ARG A 137 7.13 0.72 33.45
N GLN A 138 6.30 0.97 32.46
CA GLN A 138 5.06 0.19 32.28
C GLN A 138 5.40 -1.27 32.02
N MET A 139 4.66 -2.18 32.67
CA MET A 139 4.90 -3.60 32.57
C MET A 139 3.68 -4.36 32.04
N ALA A 140 3.89 -5.20 31.05
CA ALA A 140 2.90 -6.18 30.60
C ALA A 140 2.97 -7.46 31.44
N PRO A 141 1.85 -8.17 31.66
CA PRO A 141 1.81 -9.43 32.39
C PRO A 141 2.34 -10.62 31.56
N VAL A 142 3.46 -10.41 30.89
CA VAL A 142 4.13 -11.42 30.05
C VAL A 142 5.23 -12.05 30.90
N LEU A 143 5.16 -13.37 31.10
CA LEU A 143 6.15 -14.16 31.83
C LEU A 143 6.48 -13.60 33.25
N GLY A 144 5.46 -13.13 33.95
CA GLY A 144 5.61 -12.61 35.31
C GLY A 144 5.82 -11.09 35.40
N GLY A 145 6.03 -10.43 34.30
CA GLY A 145 6.22 -8.98 34.20
C GLY A 145 7.37 -8.65 33.24
N THR A 146 7.07 -7.85 32.22
CA THR A 146 8.05 -7.45 31.19
C THR A 146 7.78 -5.99 30.85
N LEU A 147 8.82 -5.16 30.83
CA LEU A 147 8.69 -3.78 30.38
C LEU A 147 8.01 -3.72 29.01
N VAL A 148 7.12 -2.77 28.82
CA VAL A 148 6.46 -2.52 27.55
C VAL A 148 7.34 -1.58 26.73
N SER A 149 7.51 -1.90 25.44
CA SER A 149 8.14 -0.99 24.48
C SER A 149 7.10 -0.38 23.54
N TRP A 150 7.50 0.54 22.68
CA TRP A 150 6.55 1.19 21.78
C TRP A 150 5.98 0.22 20.75
N SER A 151 6.83 -0.53 20.07
CA SER A 151 6.43 -1.47 18.99
C SER A 151 6.61 -2.96 19.35
N GLY A 152 7.25 -3.31 20.46
CA GLY A 152 7.46 -4.68 20.90
C GLY A 152 8.52 -5.44 20.11
N THR A 153 9.48 -4.73 19.50
CA THR A 153 10.54 -5.31 18.66
C THR A 153 11.69 -5.89 19.49
N MET A 154 12.39 -6.87 18.94
CA MET A 154 13.66 -7.34 19.52
C MET A 154 14.72 -6.23 19.55
N PHE A 155 14.69 -5.32 18.59
CA PHE A 155 15.59 -4.17 18.50
C PHE A 155 15.48 -3.29 19.75
N GLU A 156 14.28 -2.86 20.13
CA GLU A 156 14.03 -2.00 21.30
C GLU A 156 14.57 -2.62 22.61
N TYR A 157 14.47 -3.94 22.74
CA TYR A 157 14.94 -4.62 23.94
C TYR A 157 16.43 -4.91 23.95
N LEU A 158 16.99 -5.37 22.82
CA LEU A 158 18.29 -6.05 22.81
C LEU A 158 19.44 -5.24 22.21
N MET A 159 19.18 -4.26 21.33
CA MET A 159 20.25 -3.49 20.71
C MET A 159 21.11 -2.77 21.74
N PRO A 160 20.55 -2.05 22.75
CA PRO A 160 21.38 -1.38 23.76
C PRO A 160 22.24 -2.34 24.58
N VAL A 161 21.80 -3.59 24.76
CA VAL A 161 22.55 -4.62 25.50
C VAL A 161 23.90 -4.94 24.85
N LEU A 162 24.04 -4.73 23.55
CA LEU A 162 25.32 -4.92 22.86
C LEU A 162 26.45 -4.11 23.48
N PHE A 163 26.13 -2.95 24.05
CA PHE A 163 27.07 -2.01 24.63
C PHE A 163 27.03 -2.02 26.16
N THR A 164 25.83 -2.04 26.76
CA THR A 164 25.68 -1.90 28.23
C THR A 164 25.75 -3.22 28.96
N GLY A 165 25.65 -4.34 28.26
CA GLY A 165 25.32 -5.59 28.90
C GLY A 165 23.95 -5.59 29.57
N ALA A 166 23.69 -6.59 30.38
CA ALA A 166 22.52 -6.65 31.26
C ALA A 166 22.86 -7.55 32.48
N ALA A 167 22.96 -6.97 33.65
CA ALA A 167 23.24 -7.70 34.86
C ALA A 167 22.06 -8.62 35.23
N PRO A 168 22.31 -9.89 35.63
CA PRO A 168 21.25 -10.81 36.03
C PRO A 168 20.38 -10.23 37.15
N ASP A 169 19.09 -10.63 37.16
CA ASP A 169 18.08 -10.21 38.15
C ASP A 169 17.71 -8.73 38.12
N THR A 170 18.19 -7.96 37.14
CA THR A 170 17.75 -6.58 36.94
C THR A 170 16.44 -6.54 36.14
N LEU A 171 15.74 -5.38 36.19
CA LEU A 171 14.52 -5.11 35.45
C LEU A 171 14.74 -5.24 33.94
N LEU A 172 15.85 -4.70 33.43
CA LEU A 172 16.23 -4.76 32.01
C LEU A 172 16.58 -6.17 31.61
N TYR A 173 17.40 -6.91 32.35
CA TYR A 173 17.74 -8.31 32.07
C TYR A 173 16.51 -9.18 31.97
N ASN A 174 15.63 -9.13 33.00
CA ASN A 174 14.39 -9.93 33.00
C ASN A 174 13.46 -9.57 31.86
N SER A 175 13.37 -8.29 31.51
CA SER A 175 12.55 -7.85 30.37
C SER A 175 13.09 -8.34 29.03
N CYS A 176 14.40 -8.27 28.81
CA CYS A 176 15.05 -8.79 27.60
C CYS A 176 14.91 -10.32 27.48
N LEU A 177 15.18 -11.04 28.56
CA LEU A 177 15.02 -12.51 28.61
C LEU A 177 13.57 -12.94 28.33
N ASN A 178 12.61 -12.23 28.90
CA ASN A 178 11.20 -12.50 28.70
C ASN A 178 10.75 -12.14 27.27
N ALA A 179 11.30 -11.08 26.68
CA ALA A 179 11.07 -10.75 25.27
C ALA A 179 11.56 -11.88 24.35
N VAL A 180 12.77 -12.38 24.55
CA VAL A 180 13.30 -13.54 23.80
C VAL A 180 12.42 -14.79 23.98
N LYS A 181 12.01 -15.11 25.21
CA LYS A 181 11.10 -16.23 25.50
C LYS A 181 9.74 -16.06 24.83
N ALA A 182 9.21 -14.83 24.77
CA ALA A 182 7.95 -14.52 24.11
C ALA A 182 8.05 -14.66 22.58
N GLN A 183 9.16 -14.21 21.99
CA GLN A 183 9.49 -14.37 20.58
C GLN A 183 9.54 -15.84 20.18
N LYS A 184 10.22 -16.67 20.94
CA LYS A 184 10.30 -18.13 20.70
C LYS A 184 8.94 -18.84 20.71
N ARG A 185 7.92 -18.25 21.36
CA ARG A 185 6.54 -18.75 21.36
C ARG A 185 5.75 -18.29 20.13
N GLN A 186 6.20 -17.23 19.45
CA GLN A 186 5.59 -16.68 18.25
C GLN A 186 6.46 -17.06 17.05
N ARG A 187 6.11 -18.14 16.36
CA ARG A 187 6.89 -18.70 15.24
C ARG A 187 6.09 -18.66 13.95
N TYR A 188 6.78 -18.47 12.85
CA TYR A 188 6.25 -18.64 11.51
C TYR A 188 7.20 -19.57 10.73
N GLY A 189 6.68 -20.57 10.02
CA GLY A 189 7.51 -21.57 9.36
C GLY A 189 8.51 -22.31 10.30
N GLY A 190 8.24 -22.34 11.63
CA GLY A 190 9.14 -22.92 12.62
C GLY A 190 10.29 -22.02 13.09
N VAL A 191 10.46 -20.82 12.51
CA VAL A 191 11.44 -19.78 12.87
C VAL A 191 10.83 -18.65 13.69
N TRP A 192 11.66 -17.86 14.39
CA TRP A 192 11.24 -16.75 15.22
C TRP A 192 12.20 -15.57 15.08
N GLY A 193 11.79 -14.38 15.54
CA GLY A 193 12.59 -13.17 15.47
C GLY A 193 11.85 -12.03 14.80
N ILE A 194 10.67 -11.67 15.35
CA ILE A 194 9.89 -10.52 14.86
C ILE A 194 10.53 -9.24 15.37
N SER A 195 10.97 -8.41 14.46
CA SER A 195 11.59 -7.14 14.76
C SER A 195 11.47 -6.16 13.62
N GLU A 196 11.95 -4.95 13.81
CA GLU A 196 12.08 -3.95 12.77
C GLU A 196 12.88 -4.48 11.59
N SER A 197 12.34 -4.38 10.38
CA SER A 197 12.97 -4.92 9.17
C SER A 197 12.31 -4.45 7.88
N GLY A 198 12.98 -4.73 6.75
CA GLY A 198 12.40 -4.65 5.43
C GLY A 198 11.34 -5.73 5.20
N TYR A 199 10.34 -5.40 4.40
CA TYR A 199 9.26 -6.30 3.99
C TYR A 199 9.38 -6.67 2.51
N TYR A 200 8.84 -7.81 2.15
CA TYR A 200 8.68 -8.19 0.75
C TYR A 200 7.45 -7.48 0.15
N ALA A 201 7.52 -6.14 0.15
CA ALA A 201 6.48 -5.26 -0.39
C ALA A 201 7.09 -3.89 -0.71
N PHE A 202 6.56 -3.22 -1.73
CA PHE A 202 6.91 -1.86 -2.08
C PHE A 202 5.79 -0.88 -1.69
N ASP A 203 6.11 0.38 -1.49
CA ASP A 203 5.11 1.42 -1.31
C ASP A 203 4.59 1.91 -2.68
N ARG A 204 3.72 2.95 -2.67
CA ARG A 204 3.15 3.51 -3.90
C ARG A 204 4.18 4.12 -4.86
N ASN A 205 5.34 4.50 -4.33
CA ASN A 205 6.43 5.10 -5.08
C ASN A 205 7.51 4.07 -5.44
N MET A 206 7.22 2.79 -5.27
CA MET A 206 8.15 1.69 -5.49
C MET A 206 9.38 1.69 -4.59
N TYR A 207 9.29 2.35 -3.42
CA TYR A 207 10.30 2.21 -2.39
C TYR A 207 10.04 0.97 -1.55
N TYR A 208 11.12 0.29 -1.14
CA TYR A 208 11.03 -0.81 -0.21
C TYR A 208 10.40 -0.34 1.11
N GLN A 209 9.63 -1.23 1.75
CA GLN A 209 9.01 -0.96 3.03
C GLN A 209 9.94 -1.41 4.14
N TYR A 210 10.23 -0.50 5.08
CA TYR A 210 10.94 -0.78 6.32
C TYR A 210 10.07 -0.34 7.50
N ARG A 211 9.83 -1.23 8.46
CA ARG A 211 8.88 -0.95 9.55
C ARG A 211 9.33 -1.52 10.88
N ALA A 212 9.08 -0.76 11.95
CA ALA A 212 9.15 -1.20 13.32
C ALA A 212 7.90 -2.04 13.65
N PHE A 213 8.05 -3.35 13.70
CA PHE A 213 6.99 -4.29 14.00
C PHE A 213 7.49 -5.35 14.97
N GLY A 214 6.73 -5.60 16.05
CA GLY A 214 7.12 -6.52 17.12
C GLY A 214 5.94 -7.29 17.71
N LEU A 215 6.14 -7.84 18.88
CA LEU A 215 5.12 -8.61 19.60
C LEU A 215 4.05 -7.69 20.19
N GLN A 216 2.81 -7.81 19.74
CA GLN A 216 1.66 -7.01 20.18
C GLN A 216 1.45 -7.03 21.70
N ARG A 217 1.76 -8.14 22.37
CA ARG A 217 1.63 -8.28 23.82
C ARG A 217 2.68 -7.52 24.62
N LEU A 218 3.74 -7.05 23.95
CA LEU A 218 4.82 -6.24 24.51
C LEU A 218 4.81 -4.79 24.00
N SER A 219 3.89 -4.47 23.10
CA SER A 219 3.79 -3.18 22.42
C SER A 219 2.72 -2.28 23.05
N LEU A 220 3.01 -0.99 23.18
CA LEU A 220 2.02 0.06 23.42
C LEU A 220 1.33 0.47 22.12
N MET A 221 2.04 0.50 21.01
CA MET A 221 1.48 0.77 19.70
C MET A 221 0.54 -0.37 19.31
N ARG A 222 -0.70 -0.02 19.02
CA ARG A 222 -1.69 -0.98 18.52
C ARG A 222 -1.62 -1.03 17.01
N CYS A 223 -0.76 -1.89 16.49
CA CYS A 223 -0.73 -2.17 15.08
C CYS A 223 -1.84 -3.17 14.72
N ARG A 224 -2.72 -2.79 13.79
CA ARG A 224 -3.71 -3.71 13.20
C ARG A 224 -3.10 -4.64 12.17
N GLU A 225 -1.83 -4.43 11.88
CA GLU A 225 -1.11 -5.14 10.85
C GLU A 225 -0.79 -6.58 11.29
N ARG A 226 -1.07 -7.53 10.40
CA ARG A 226 -0.83 -8.97 10.61
C ARG A 226 0.41 -9.45 9.85
N SER A 227 1.38 -8.58 9.62
CA SER A 227 2.62 -8.97 8.96
C SER A 227 3.35 -10.04 9.76
N ARG A 228 3.88 -11.04 9.06
CA ARG A 228 4.60 -12.19 9.60
C ARG A 228 6.02 -12.19 9.08
N VAL A 229 6.78 -11.19 9.48
CA VAL A 229 8.15 -10.98 9.00
C VAL A 229 9.13 -11.39 10.09
N ILE A 230 10.09 -12.23 9.76
CA ILE A 230 11.16 -12.69 10.64
C ILE A 230 12.47 -12.10 10.15
N SER A 231 13.17 -11.37 11.03
CA SER A 231 14.46 -10.76 10.72
C SER A 231 15.61 -11.54 11.37
N PRO A 232 16.56 -12.06 10.60
CA PRO A 232 17.66 -12.87 11.15
C PRO A 232 18.53 -12.14 12.17
N TYR A 233 18.77 -10.83 11.99
CA TYR A 233 19.60 -10.07 12.95
C TYR A 233 19.03 -10.10 14.37
N SER A 234 17.71 -10.11 14.52
CA SER A 234 17.07 -10.15 15.82
C SER A 234 17.38 -11.44 16.59
N THR A 235 17.56 -12.56 15.86
CA THR A 235 18.04 -13.83 16.41
C THR A 235 19.50 -13.72 16.87
N MET A 236 20.35 -12.98 16.14
CA MET A 236 21.74 -12.73 16.56
C MET A 236 21.78 -11.92 17.86
N LEU A 237 20.92 -10.89 18.00
CA LEU A 237 20.82 -10.13 19.25
C LEU A 237 20.43 -11.00 20.45
N ALA A 238 19.68 -12.08 20.25
CA ALA A 238 19.26 -12.99 21.31
C ALA A 238 20.40 -13.91 21.82
N LEU A 239 21.58 -13.92 21.19
CA LEU A 239 22.75 -14.70 21.65
C LEU A 239 23.12 -14.40 23.08
N ALA A 240 22.94 -13.17 23.56
CA ALA A 240 23.24 -12.77 24.94
C ALA A 240 22.33 -13.46 26.00
N PHE A 241 21.15 -13.94 25.61
CA PHE A 241 20.15 -14.50 26.54
C PHE A 241 19.83 -15.97 26.31
N ASP A 242 19.95 -16.46 25.07
CA ASP A 242 19.68 -17.85 24.70
C ASP A 242 20.56 -18.26 23.50
N PRO A 243 21.87 -18.44 23.70
CA PRO A 243 22.80 -18.74 22.62
C PRO A 243 22.46 -20.05 21.90
N ARG A 244 22.00 -21.08 22.62
CA ARG A 244 21.61 -22.35 22.01
C ARG A 244 20.39 -22.21 21.12
N GLY A 245 19.33 -21.58 21.62
CA GLY A 245 18.11 -21.35 20.87
C GLY A 245 18.32 -20.43 19.67
N ALA A 246 19.17 -19.42 19.80
CA ALA A 246 19.56 -18.54 18.70
C ALA A 246 20.30 -19.32 17.58
N CYS A 247 21.32 -20.13 17.94
CA CYS A 247 22.04 -20.96 16.96
C CYS A 247 21.14 -21.97 16.24
N GLU A 248 20.20 -22.59 16.95
CA GLU A 248 19.20 -23.47 16.33
C GLU A 248 18.31 -22.72 15.34
N ASN A 249 17.86 -21.51 15.69
CA ASN A 249 17.01 -20.70 14.83
C ASN A 249 17.78 -20.18 13.60
N ILE A 250 19.04 -19.78 13.75
CA ILE A 250 19.92 -19.36 12.64
C ILE A 250 20.08 -20.49 11.62
N ARG A 251 20.31 -21.74 12.07
CA ARG A 251 20.42 -22.89 11.17
C ARG A 251 19.10 -23.10 10.39
N ARG A 252 17.95 -22.94 11.03
CA ARG A 252 16.65 -23.03 10.36
C ARG A 252 16.47 -21.91 9.35
N LEU A 253 16.76 -20.66 9.72
CA LEU A 253 16.71 -19.51 8.83
C LEU A 253 17.61 -19.70 7.61
N THR A 254 18.79 -20.29 7.79
CA THR A 254 19.70 -20.66 6.68
C THR A 254 19.07 -21.71 5.77
N GLY A 255 18.43 -22.74 6.33
CA GLY A 255 17.71 -23.78 5.57
C GLY A 255 16.53 -23.22 4.76
N GLU A 256 15.87 -22.19 5.25
CA GLU A 256 14.77 -21.46 4.57
C GLU A 256 15.27 -20.45 3.51
N GLY A 257 16.59 -20.42 3.23
CA GLY A 257 17.18 -19.51 2.23
C GLY A 257 17.52 -18.13 2.74
N GLY A 258 17.53 -17.93 4.05
CA GLY A 258 17.87 -16.65 4.67
C GLY A 258 19.35 -16.28 4.65
N LEU A 259 20.25 -17.12 4.12
CA LEU A 259 21.68 -16.86 3.99
C LEU A 259 22.02 -16.43 2.55
N GLY A 260 22.61 -15.27 2.41
CA GLY A 260 23.08 -14.70 1.16
C GLY A 260 24.61 -14.62 1.05
N PRO A 261 25.14 -14.05 -0.05
CA PRO A 261 26.59 -13.99 -0.31
C PRO A 261 27.37 -13.11 0.67
N TYR A 262 26.70 -12.16 1.34
CA TYR A 262 27.32 -11.23 2.28
C TYR A 262 26.83 -11.40 3.73
N GLY A 263 26.23 -12.54 4.05
CA GLY A 263 25.66 -12.84 5.37
C GLY A 263 24.18 -13.16 5.30
N MET A 264 23.47 -13.04 6.43
CA MET A 264 22.03 -13.27 6.45
C MET A 264 21.30 -12.16 5.71
N TYR A 265 20.32 -12.53 4.88
CA TYR A 265 19.41 -11.58 4.25
C TYR A 265 18.58 -10.83 5.29
N GLU A 266 17.95 -9.75 4.88
CA GLU A 266 17.22 -8.81 5.72
C GLU A 266 16.07 -9.46 6.49
N ALA A 267 15.22 -10.20 5.79
CA ALA A 267 14.07 -10.85 6.40
C ALA A 267 13.52 -12.02 5.57
N LEU A 268 12.71 -12.86 6.24
CA LEU A 268 11.83 -13.83 5.63
C LEU A 268 10.38 -13.40 5.90
N ASP A 269 9.62 -13.13 4.85
CA ASP A 269 8.24 -12.63 4.94
C ASP A 269 7.25 -13.79 4.73
N TYR A 270 6.63 -14.26 5.82
CA TYR A 270 5.60 -15.29 5.88
C TYR A 270 4.19 -14.70 5.76
N THR A 271 4.07 -13.45 5.36
CA THR A 271 2.75 -12.81 5.22
C THR A 271 2.01 -13.41 4.04
N GLU A 272 0.81 -13.93 4.28
CA GLU A 272 -0.03 -14.49 3.23
C GLU A 272 -0.27 -13.45 2.12
N GLY A 273 -0.18 -13.91 0.87
CA GLY A 273 -0.28 -13.06 -0.32
C GLY A 273 1.03 -12.36 -0.73
N ARG A 274 2.12 -12.51 0.04
CA ARG A 274 3.47 -12.05 -0.31
C ARG A 274 4.46 -13.19 -0.51
N SER A 275 4.05 -14.42 -0.21
CA SER A 275 4.87 -15.61 -0.36
C SER A 275 4.93 -16.07 -1.81
N ASN A 276 6.05 -16.69 -2.19
CA ASN A 276 6.17 -17.42 -3.44
C ASN A 276 5.17 -18.59 -3.45
N PRO A 277 4.45 -18.85 -4.56
CA PRO A 277 3.53 -20.01 -4.66
C PRO A 277 4.16 -21.36 -4.33
N GLU A 278 5.48 -21.49 -4.48
CA GLU A 278 6.23 -22.72 -4.19
C GLU A 278 6.80 -22.78 -2.76
N LYS A 279 6.75 -21.67 -2.01
CA LYS A 279 7.27 -21.57 -0.64
C LYS A 279 6.30 -20.79 0.24
N ASP A 280 6.19 -21.17 1.51
CA ASP A 280 5.35 -20.48 2.48
C ASP A 280 5.83 -19.06 2.84
N HIS A 281 6.95 -18.61 2.27
CA HIS A 281 7.55 -17.31 2.54
C HIS A 281 8.31 -16.72 1.34
N ALA A 282 8.56 -15.43 1.40
CA ALA A 282 9.44 -14.72 0.48
C ALA A 282 10.71 -14.23 1.22
N VAL A 283 11.86 -14.32 0.57
CA VAL A 283 13.14 -13.84 1.13
C VAL A 283 13.37 -12.41 0.68
N VAL A 284 13.53 -11.49 1.63
CA VAL A 284 13.87 -10.09 1.38
C VAL A 284 15.38 -10.00 1.14
N GLN A 285 15.78 -10.09 -0.13
CA GLN A 285 17.18 -10.19 -0.54
C GLN A 285 17.89 -8.82 -0.54
N SER A 286 17.94 -8.21 0.64
CA SER A 286 18.70 -6.99 0.89
C SER A 286 19.59 -7.15 2.12
N PHE A 287 20.52 -6.20 2.32
CA PHE A 287 21.46 -6.20 3.45
C PHE A 287 21.45 -4.81 4.06
N MET A 288 20.93 -4.67 5.27
CA MET A 288 20.98 -3.43 6.02
C MET A 288 22.28 -3.36 6.83
N ALA A 289 23.10 -2.33 6.59
CA ALA A 289 24.42 -2.19 7.22
C ALA A 289 24.34 -2.23 8.74
N HIS A 290 23.35 -1.57 9.35
CA HIS A 290 23.18 -1.56 10.80
C HIS A 290 22.74 -2.93 11.35
N HIS A 291 21.92 -3.70 10.64
CA HIS A 291 21.54 -5.08 11.04
C HIS A 291 22.74 -6.03 10.96
N GLN A 292 23.57 -5.91 9.92
CA GLN A 292 24.80 -6.68 9.83
C GLN A 292 25.78 -6.28 10.94
N GLY A 293 25.92 -4.98 11.21
CA GLY A 293 26.77 -4.46 12.28
C GLY A 293 26.34 -4.94 13.67
N MET A 294 25.05 -4.89 13.98
CA MET A 294 24.52 -5.43 15.24
C MET A 294 24.73 -6.93 15.37
N SER A 295 24.56 -7.68 14.28
CA SER A 295 24.82 -9.11 14.24
C SER A 295 26.30 -9.42 14.55
N MET A 296 27.21 -8.66 13.95
CA MET A 296 28.64 -8.80 14.21
C MET A 296 29.02 -8.45 15.65
N CYS A 297 28.45 -7.38 16.22
CA CYS A 297 28.65 -7.02 17.62
C CYS A 297 28.10 -8.12 18.57
N ALA A 298 26.93 -8.66 18.29
CA ALA A 298 26.35 -9.74 19.08
C ALA A 298 27.22 -11.02 19.05
N ILE A 299 27.71 -11.39 17.86
CA ILE A 299 28.63 -12.53 17.69
C ILE A 299 29.96 -12.27 18.43
N ALA A 300 30.52 -11.06 18.31
CA ALA A 300 31.75 -10.68 18.98
C ALA A 300 31.60 -10.75 20.51
N ASN A 301 30.49 -10.28 21.07
CA ASN A 301 30.21 -10.42 22.49
C ASN A 301 30.10 -11.90 22.93
N ALA A 302 29.39 -12.72 22.11
CA ALA A 302 29.20 -14.14 22.43
C ALA A 302 30.48 -14.96 22.34
N LEU A 303 31.39 -14.68 21.40
CA LEU A 303 32.62 -15.45 21.18
C LEU A 303 33.82 -14.92 21.93
N CYS A 304 33.87 -13.62 22.25
CA CYS A 304 35.00 -12.93 22.85
C CYS A 304 34.65 -12.41 24.25
N ASP A 305 33.83 -13.10 24.99
CA ASP A 305 33.53 -12.84 26.41
C ASP A 305 33.10 -11.38 26.67
N GLY A 306 32.09 -10.89 25.91
CA GLY A 306 31.53 -9.55 26.05
C GLY A 306 32.50 -8.43 25.64
N ALA A 307 33.27 -8.62 24.59
CA ALA A 307 34.35 -7.68 24.22
C ALA A 307 33.82 -6.26 23.92
N ILE A 308 32.71 -6.13 23.21
CA ILE A 308 32.12 -4.82 22.89
C ILE A 308 31.61 -4.14 24.16
N GLU A 309 30.88 -4.88 24.99
CA GLU A 309 30.39 -4.44 26.28
C GLU A 309 31.53 -3.97 27.18
N LYS A 310 32.58 -4.79 27.37
CA LYS A 310 33.74 -4.47 28.22
C LYS A 310 34.45 -3.22 27.72
N TYR A 311 34.62 -3.00 26.42
CA TYR A 311 35.22 -1.78 25.92
C TYR A 311 34.33 -0.57 26.20
N PHE A 312 33.04 -0.65 25.91
CA PHE A 312 32.14 0.47 26.17
C PHE A 312 32.08 0.84 27.66
N MET A 313 31.86 -0.15 28.52
CA MET A 313 31.75 0.05 29.98
C MET A 313 33.08 0.37 30.64
N SER A 314 34.24 0.14 29.99
CA SER A 314 35.55 0.59 30.51
C SER A 314 35.77 2.11 30.41
N TYR A 315 34.94 2.81 29.64
CA TYR A 315 34.98 4.25 29.54
C TYR A 315 34.54 4.88 30.88
N PRO A 316 35.38 5.72 31.54
CA PRO A 316 35.16 6.15 32.93
C PRO A 316 33.77 6.75 33.19
N ALA A 317 33.24 7.54 32.25
CA ALA A 317 31.92 8.13 32.40
C ALA A 317 30.80 7.06 32.33
N MET A 318 30.89 6.06 31.44
CA MET A 318 29.90 4.98 31.34
C MET A 318 29.91 4.13 32.60
N ARG A 319 31.10 3.77 33.08
CA ARG A 319 31.26 2.99 34.31
C ARG A 319 30.67 3.71 35.54
N ALA A 320 30.82 5.05 35.63
CA ALA A 320 30.27 5.84 36.72
C ALA A 320 28.73 5.80 36.79
N PHE A 321 28.06 5.59 35.65
CA PHE A 321 26.59 5.54 35.57
C PHE A 321 26.04 4.13 35.30
N GLU A 322 26.84 3.07 35.38
CA GLU A 322 26.42 1.67 35.25
C GLU A 322 25.25 1.33 36.18
N ILE A 323 25.23 1.88 37.39
CA ILE A 323 24.19 1.67 38.40
C ILE A 323 22.78 2.01 37.87
N LEU A 324 22.64 2.89 36.91
CA LEU A 324 21.34 3.19 36.28
C LEU A 324 20.74 1.98 35.52
N THR A 325 21.57 1.07 35.06
CA THR A 325 21.14 -0.14 34.35
C THR A 325 20.83 -1.31 35.29
N GLU A 326 21.19 -1.21 36.56
CA GLU A 326 21.03 -2.26 37.59
C GLU A 326 19.69 -2.18 38.34
N GLU A 327 18.73 -1.39 37.87
CA GLU A 327 17.41 -1.25 38.48
C GLU A 327 16.71 -2.61 38.58
N ARG A 328 16.18 -2.92 39.75
CA ARG A 328 15.42 -4.15 40.01
C ARG A 328 13.92 -3.90 39.84
N ALA A 329 13.20 -4.96 39.43
CA ALA A 329 11.75 -4.88 39.29
C ALA A 329 11.11 -4.52 40.65
N PRO A 330 10.27 -3.46 40.73
CA PRO A 330 9.61 -3.10 41.95
C PRO A 330 8.62 -4.20 42.36
N ALA A 331 8.56 -4.55 43.62
CA ALA A 331 7.68 -5.57 44.19
C ALA A 331 6.18 -5.28 43.93
N ARG A 332 5.83 -4.00 43.66
CA ARG A 332 4.48 -3.51 43.33
C ARG A 332 4.48 -2.65 42.07
N GLY A 333 4.98 -3.18 40.98
CA GLY A 333 4.92 -2.48 39.66
C GLY A 333 3.50 -2.34 39.13
N ILE A 334 3.20 -1.23 38.44
CA ILE A 334 1.95 -1.04 37.73
C ILE A 334 1.92 -2.02 36.55
N ARG A 335 1.08 -3.04 36.64
CA ARG A 335 0.84 -3.98 35.54
C ARG A 335 -0.24 -3.42 34.64
N ILE A 336 0.11 -3.03 33.44
CA ILE A 336 -0.87 -2.72 32.40
C ILE A 336 -1.43 -4.05 31.90
N LYS A 337 -2.70 -4.33 32.23
CA LYS A 337 -3.42 -5.39 31.52
C LYS A 337 -3.57 -4.92 30.07
N PRO A 338 -3.15 -5.74 29.09
CA PRO A 338 -3.51 -5.43 27.70
C PRO A 338 -5.03 -5.22 27.67
N LEU A 339 -5.47 -4.04 27.25
CA LEU A 339 -6.88 -3.83 26.95
C LEU A 339 -7.22 -4.75 25.79
N HIS A 340 -7.75 -5.93 26.12
CA HIS A 340 -8.43 -6.73 25.13
C HIS A 340 -9.67 -5.92 24.76
N SER A 341 -9.62 -5.24 23.61
CA SER A 341 -10.83 -4.65 23.06
C SER A 341 -11.85 -5.78 22.88
N ALA A 342 -13.13 -5.49 23.04
CA ALA A 342 -14.18 -6.47 22.77
C ALA A 342 -14.05 -7.12 21.37
N GLU A 343 -13.39 -6.42 20.45
CA GLU A 343 -13.01 -6.89 19.11
C GLU A 343 -11.98 -8.04 19.14
N SER A 344 -11.08 -8.10 20.12
CA SER A 344 -10.12 -9.22 20.22
C SER A 344 -10.73 -10.51 20.76
N ARG A 345 -11.91 -10.46 21.39
CA ARG A 345 -12.67 -11.67 21.80
C ARG A 345 -13.40 -12.32 20.63
N VAL A 346 -13.84 -11.54 19.66
CA VAL A 346 -14.50 -12.06 18.45
C VAL A 346 -13.52 -12.75 17.51
N GLN A 347 -12.21 -12.42 17.60
CA GLN A 347 -11.19 -12.98 16.71
C GLN A 347 -10.57 -14.31 17.17
N ARG A 348 -10.90 -14.83 18.35
CA ARG A 348 -10.36 -16.12 18.82
C ARG A 348 -10.97 -17.35 18.14
N ASN A 349 -12.12 -17.22 17.48
CA ASN A 349 -12.81 -18.32 16.79
C ASN A 349 -12.97 -18.09 15.28
N GLY A 350 -12.41 -17.04 14.73
CA GLY A 350 -12.36 -16.83 13.29
C GLY A 350 -11.01 -17.29 12.77
N ALA A 351 -10.96 -18.41 12.04
CA ALA A 351 -9.96 -18.58 11.02
C ALA A 351 -9.82 -17.23 10.31
N ARG A 352 -8.58 -16.76 10.11
CA ARG A 352 -8.27 -15.58 9.31
C ARG A 352 -9.20 -15.61 8.10
N LYS A 353 -10.08 -14.63 7.94
CA LYS A 353 -10.68 -14.41 6.65
C LYS A 353 -9.51 -14.00 5.76
N GLU A 354 -8.91 -14.99 5.13
CA GLU A 354 -8.07 -14.77 3.97
C GLU A 354 -8.78 -13.74 3.10
N ALA A 355 -8.03 -12.87 2.46
CA ALA A 355 -8.55 -12.05 1.38
C ALA A 355 -9.07 -13.02 0.32
N ARG A 356 -10.27 -13.53 0.53
CA ARG A 356 -10.90 -14.41 -0.45
C ARG A 356 -11.27 -13.52 -1.62
N PRO A 357 -10.78 -13.85 -2.82
CA PRO A 357 -11.22 -13.13 -3.99
C PRO A 357 -12.74 -13.22 -4.12
N ARG A 358 -13.37 -12.18 -4.62
CA ARG A 358 -14.78 -12.25 -5.01
C ARG A 358 -14.88 -13.07 -6.28
N ILE A 359 -15.43 -14.27 -6.16
CA ILE A 359 -15.68 -15.16 -7.30
C ILE A 359 -17.11 -14.96 -7.76
N ILE A 360 -17.30 -14.52 -8.99
CA ILE A 360 -18.58 -14.15 -9.58
C ILE A 360 -18.88 -15.13 -10.72
N ARG A 361 -19.82 -16.02 -10.49
CA ARG A 361 -20.28 -17.04 -11.44
C ARG A 361 -21.65 -16.73 -12.01
N GLU A 362 -22.44 -15.98 -11.25
CA GLU A 362 -23.78 -15.57 -11.63
C GLU A 362 -23.78 -14.10 -12.02
N ARG A 363 -24.72 -13.70 -12.85
CA ARG A 363 -24.90 -12.30 -13.25
C ARG A 363 -25.95 -11.65 -12.35
N TYR A 364 -25.60 -10.48 -11.84
CA TYR A 364 -26.46 -9.72 -10.95
C TYR A 364 -27.20 -8.62 -11.69
N SER A 365 -28.31 -8.16 -11.12
CA SER A 365 -29.08 -7.04 -11.66
C SER A 365 -28.25 -5.75 -11.71
N ILE A 366 -27.31 -5.61 -10.78
CA ILE A 366 -26.27 -4.61 -10.80
C ILE A 366 -24.95 -5.37 -10.92
N PRO A 367 -24.20 -5.13 -11.99
CA PRO A 367 -22.95 -5.83 -12.20
C PRO A 367 -21.97 -5.64 -11.03
N GLU A 368 -21.37 -6.73 -10.58
CA GLU A 368 -20.19 -6.65 -9.71
C GLU A 368 -19.04 -6.04 -10.49
N CYS A 369 -18.26 -5.20 -9.85
CA CYS A 369 -17.16 -4.53 -10.52
C CYS A 369 -15.92 -4.43 -9.65
N GLN A 370 -14.81 -4.04 -10.26
CA GLN A 370 -13.56 -3.74 -9.60
C GLN A 370 -12.98 -2.44 -10.14
N LEU A 371 -12.63 -1.54 -9.23
CA LEU A 371 -11.86 -0.35 -9.52
C LEU A 371 -10.37 -0.66 -9.24
N LEU A 372 -9.51 -0.51 -10.23
CA LEU A 372 -8.06 -0.69 -10.10
C LEU A 372 -7.36 0.64 -10.34
N THR A 373 -6.42 1.02 -9.47
CA THR A 373 -5.72 2.29 -9.63
C THR A 373 -4.31 2.21 -9.07
N ASN A 374 -3.42 3.01 -9.65
CA ASN A 374 -2.05 3.20 -9.17
C ASN A 374 -1.81 4.60 -8.56
N GLY A 375 -2.88 5.40 -8.38
CA GLY A 375 -2.81 6.76 -7.83
C GLY A 375 -2.84 7.89 -8.87
N SER A 376 -2.65 7.60 -10.16
CA SER A 376 -2.81 8.54 -11.28
C SER A 376 -3.63 7.95 -12.42
N TYR A 377 -3.52 6.65 -12.62
CA TYR A 377 -4.27 5.87 -13.60
C TYR A 377 -5.40 5.10 -12.94
N THR A 378 -6.56 5.06 -13.55
CA THR A 378 -7.74 4.34 -13.05
C THR A 378 -8.33 3.46 -14.14
N LEU A 379 -8.56 2.21 -13.79
CA LEU A 379 -9.25 1.21 -14.58
C LEU A 379 -10.48 0.74 -13.81
N PHE A 380 -11.64 0.83 -14.42
CA PHE A 380 -12.89 0.26 -13.94
C PHE A 380 -13.28 -0.92 -14.81
N VAL A 381 -13.65 -2.03 -14.21
CA VAL A 381 -14.05 -3.24 -14.96
C VAL A 381 -15.20 -3.94 -14.25
N THR A 382 -16.24 -4.35 -15.02
CA THR A 382 -17.37 -5.13 -14.54
C THR A 382 -17.15 -6.63 -14.72
N GLU A 383 -18.04 -7.44 -14.16
CA GLU A 383 -18.02 -8.91 -14.27
C GLU A 383 -18.08 -9.45 -15.71
N ASP A 384 -18.49 -8.63 -16.68
CA ASP A 384 -18.49 -8.95 -18.12
C ASP A 384 -17.36 -8.25 -18.88
N GLY A 385 -16.40 -7.65 -18.16
CA GLY A 385 -15.24 -6.95 -18.75
C GLY A 385 -15.60 -5.59 -19.36
N ASP A 386 -16.82 -5.10 -19.16
CA ASP A 386 -17.20 -3.74 -19.53
C ASP A 386 -16.53 -2.73 -18.60
N GLY A 387 -16.20 -1.54 -19.08
CA GLY A 387 -15.55 -0.58 -18.23
C GLY A 387 -14.85 0.56 -18.97
N PHE A 388 -13.93 1.23 -18.28
CA PHE A 388 -13.14 2.31 -18.81
C PHE A 388 -11.74 2.35 -18.25
N SER A 389 -10.84 3.04 -18.95
CA SER A 389 -9.51 3.41 -18.47
C SER A 389 -9.34 4.92 -18.61
N LYS A 390 -8.80 5.56 -17.56
CA LYS A 390 -8.54 7.00 -17.54
C LYS A 390 -7.23 7.34 -16.80
N CYS A 391 -6.64 8.46 -17.18
CA CYS A 391 -5.51 9.07 -16.48
C CYS A 391 -5.93 10.48 -16.00
N GLY A 392 -5.96 10.69 -14.68
CA GLY A 392 -6.59 11.89 -14.12
C GLY A 392 -8.03 12.05 -14.63
N ASP A 393 -8.32 13.18 -15.27
CA ASP A 393 -9.63 13.45 -15.89
C ASP A 393 -9.74 13.04 -17.35
N ILE A 394 -8.66 12.55 -17.96
CA ILE A 394 -8.63 12.16 -19.37
C ILE A 394 -9.06 10.69 -19.50
N MET A 395 -10.22 10.49 -20.14
CA MET A 395 -10.68 9.16 -20.56
C MET A 395 -9.81 8.66 -21.71
N LEU A 396 -9.24 7.49 -21.56
CA LEU A 396 -8.44 6.84 -22.62
C LEU A 396 -9.32 5.98 -23.51
N THR A 397 -10.24 5.24 -22.88
CA THR A 397 -11.30 4.50 -23.55
C THR A 397 -12.63 5.21 -23.38
N ARG A 398 -13.51 5.12 -24.38
CA ARG A 398 -14.82 5.74 -24.28
C ARG A 398 -15.70 4.99 -23.29
N TRP A 399 -16.39 5.76 -22.42
CA TRP A 399 -17.32 5.24 -21.43
C TRP A 399 -18.74 5.76 -21.67
N ARG A 400 -19.67 4.84 -21.81
CA ARG A 400 -21.11 5.12 -21.85
C ARG A 400 -21.80 4.02 -21.06
N PRO A 401 -22.22 4.29 -19.82
CA PRO A 401 -22.83 3.28 -19.00
C PRO A 401 -24.09 2.74 -19.68
N ASP A 402 -24.05 1.47 -20.02
CA ASP A 402 -25.16 0.73 -20.61
C ASP A 402 -25.15 -0.69 -20.04
N HIS A 403 -25.99 -0.90 -19.04
CA HIS A 403 -26.04 -2.17 -18.29
C HIS A 403 -26.58 -3.33 -19.10
N ILE A 404 -27.14 -3.06 -20.28
CA ILE A 404 -27.79 -4.05 -21.12
C ILE A 404 -26.84 -4.49 -22.24
N ARG A 405 -26.24 -3.52 -22.92
CA ARG A 405 -25.40 -3.77 -24.11
C ARG A 405 -23.95 -3.97 -23.77
N GLY A 406 -23.44 -3.29 -22.74
CA GLY A 406 -22.10 -3.30 -22.19
C GLY A 406 -20.98 -3.70 -23.15
N ARG A 407 -20.34 -2.71 -23.81
CA ARG A 407 -19.24 -2.93 -24.76
C ARG A 407 -18.20 -1.83 -24.72
N ASN A 408 -18.05 -1.24 -23.55
CA ASN A 408 -17.08 -0.18 -23.33
C ASN A 408 -15.72 -0.76 -22.88
N GLY A 409 -14.69 0.05 -22.94
CA GLY A 409 -13.35 -0.32 -22.50
C GLY A 409 -12.63 -1.24 -23.49
N VAL A 410 -11.54 -1.83 -23.00
CA VAL A 410 -10.70 -2.73 -23.81
C VAL A 410 -11.32 -4.11 -23.87
N ARG A 411 -11.61 -4.57 -25.07
CA ARG A 411 -12.16 -5.91 -25.36
C ARG A 411 -11.05 -6.80 -25.90
N LEU A 412 -10.84 -7.94 -25.27
CA LEU A 412 -9.92 -8.98 -25.75
C LEU A 412 -10.73 -10.16 -26.24
N VAL A 413 -10.60 -10.44 -27.54
CA VAL A 413 -11.39 -11.47 -28.24
C VAL A 413 -10.50 -12.58 -28.69
N VAL A 414 -10.90 -13.80 -28.37
CA VAL A 414 -10.22 -15.04 -28.79
C VAL A 414 -11.04 -15.66 -29.91
N ARG A 415 -10.35 -16.08 -30.98
CA ARG A 415 -10.96 -16.87 -32.09
C ARG A 415 -10.27 -18.22 -32.19
N ASN A 416 -11.09 -19.27 -32.28
CA ASN A 416 -10.66 -20.62 -32.56
C ASN A 416 -11.51 -21.16 -33.73
N GLY A 417 -10.91 -21.21 -34.93
CA GLY A 417 -11.59 -21.63 -36.10
C GLY A 417 -12.80 -20.75 -36.47
N SER A 418 -14.01 -21.32 -36.37
CA SER A 418 -15.29 -20.65 -36.69
C SER A 418 -15.98 -20.03 -35.46
N ASP A 419 -15.40 -20.12 -34.26
CA ASP A 419 -15.93 -19.49 -33.03
C ASP A 419 -15.04 -18.34 -32.56
N ALA A 420 -15.67 -17.24 -32.17
CA ALA A 420 -14.99 -16.09 -31.60
C ALA A 420 -15.78 -15.55 -30.41
N TRP A 421 -15.08 -15.32 -29.29
CA TRP A 421 -15.68 -14.86 -28.04
C TRP A 421 -14.81 -13.85 -27.31
N ASP A 422 -15.45 -12.99 -26.58
CA ASP A 422 -14.78 -12.07 -25.65
C ASP A 422 -14.24 -12.83 -24.43
N ALA A 423 -12.99 -12.60 -24.07
CA ALA A 423 -12.31 -13.30 -22.98
C ALA A 423 -12.97 -13.06 -21.60
N ALA A 424 -13.64 -11.93 -21.40
CA ALA A 424 -14.29 -11.59 -20.14
C ALA A 424 -15.79 -11.92 -20.13
N ARG A 425 -16.47 -11.75 -21.26
CA ARG A 425 -17.92 -11.84 -21.30
C ARG A 425 -18.41 -13.27 -21.07
N GLY A 426 -19.24 -13.44 -20.04
CA GLY A 426 -19.75 -14.76 -19.64
C GLY A 426 -18.69 -15.65 -18.99
N ALA A 427 -17.51 -15.16 -18.72
CA ALA A 427 -16.47 -15.85 -17.97
C ALA A 427 -16.77 -15.89 -16.46
N GLU A 428 -16.17 -16.80 -15.70
CA GLU A 428 -16.07 -16.66 -14.26
C GLU A 428 -15.15 -15.48 -13.96
N ALA A 429 -15.67 -14.43 -13.32
CA ALA A 429 -14.88 -13.27 -12.91
C ALA A 429 -14.37 -13.45 -11.47
N VAL A 430 -13.12 -13.13 -11.24
CA VAL A 430 -12.47 -13.21 -9.92
C VAL A 430 -11.82 -11.87 -9.62
N PHE A 431 -12.35 -11.14 -8.64
CA PHE A 431 -11.90 -9.82 -8.31
C PHE A 431 -11.07 -9.78 -7.02
N TYR A 432 -9.88 -9.21 -7.12
CA TYR A 432 -9.01 -8.81 -6.02
C TYR A 432 -8.95 -7.28 -5.97
N PRO A 433 -8.66 -6.65 -4.87
CA PRO A 433 -8.52 -5.18 -4.82
C PRO A 433 -7.45 -4.62 -5.76
N TYR A 434 -6.51 -5.44 -6.23
CA TYR A 434 -5.36 -5.07 -7.05
C TYR A 434 -5.38 -5.66 -8.48
N ARG A 435 -6.23 -6.63 -8.77
CA ARG A 435 -6.37 -7.23 -10.11
C ARG A 435 -7.77 -7.77 -10.34
N ALA A 436 -8.13 -7.91 -11.59
CA ALA A 436 -9.30 -8.64 -12.05
C ALA A 436 -8.87 -9.83 -12.90
N GLU A 437 -9.56 -10.96 -12.75
CA GLU A 437 -9.33 -12.17 -13.53
C GLU A 437 -10.63 -12.63 -14.16
N PHE A 438 -10.53 -13.21 -15.37
CA PHE A 438 -11.64 -13.79 -16.09
C PHE A 438 -11.21 -15.15 -16.63
N ASN A 439 -11.98 -16.19 -16.28
CA ASN A 439 -11.68 -17.55 -16.64
C ASN A 439 -12.82 -18.15 -17.46
N ASN A 440 -12.54 -18.62 -18.66
CA ASN A 440 -13.50 -19.35 -19.46
C ASN A 440 -12.82 -20.50 -20.21
N ALA A 441 -13.66 -21.40 -20.73
CA ALA A 441 -13.20 -22.50 -21.58
C ALA A 441 -14.23 -22.73 -22.66
N ARG A 442 -13.77 -22.80 -23.92
CA ARG A 442 -14.59 -23.10 -25.09
C ARG A 442 -13.81 -23.98 -26.07
N ASP A 443 -14.49 -24.97 -26.62
CA ASP A 443 -13.99 -25.82 -27.71
C ASP A 443 -12.54 -26.31 -27.50
N GLY A 444 -12.26 -26.83 -26.28
CA GLY A 444 -10.94 -27.35 -25.90
C GLY A 444 -9.86 -26.26 -25.74
N ILE A 445 -10.22 -25.00 -25.65
CA ILE A 445 -9.34 -23.89 -25.26
C ILE A 445 -9.78 -23.35 -23.91
N SER A 446 -8.86 -23.38 -22.94
CA SER A 446 -8.98 -22.63 -21.68
C SER A 446 -8.33 -21.27 -21.84
N CYS A 447 -9.07 -20.23 -21.50
CA CYS A 447 -8.59 -18.84 -21.55
C CYS A 447 -8.66 -18.22 -20.16
N ARG A 448 -7.53 -17.67 -19.68
CA ARG A 448 -7.45 -16.84 -18.48
C ARG A 448 -6.94 -15.46 -18.84
N MET A 449 -7.68 -14.43 -18.47
CA MET A 449 -7.26 -13.04 -18.60
C MET A 449 -7.08 -12.42 -17.22
N GLU A 450 -5.97 -11.74 -16.99
CA GLU A 450 -5.66 -11.01 -15.75
C GLU A 450 -5.39 -9.54 -16.12
N ILE A 451 -5.86 -8.63 -15.28
CA ILE A 451 -5.78 -7.18 -15.51
C ILE A 451 -5.29 -6.49 -14.25
N CYS A 452 -4.32 -5.58 -14.37
CA CYS A 452 -3.91 -4.67 -13.30
C CYS A 452 -3.54 -3.28 -13.82
N ALA A 453 -3.57 -2.28 -12.93
CA ALA A 453 -2.97 -0.98 -13.19
C ALA A 453 -1.44 -1.07 -12.98
N ALA A 454 -0.67 -0.47 -13.88
CA ALA A 454 0.79 -0.50 -13.82
C ALA A 454 1.32 0.50 -12.79
N VAL A 455 2.07 0.03 -11.81
CA VAL A 455 2.65 0.89 -10.77
C VAL A 455 3.80 1.72 -11.33
N GLY A 456 3.81 3.02 -11.02
CA GLY A 456 4.86 3.96 -11.44
C GLY A 456 4.72 4.50 -12.86
N GLN A 457 3.69 4.09 -13.61
CA GLN A 457 3.39 4.60 -14.94
C GLN A 457 1.88 4.76 -15.13
N ASN A 458 1.47 5.67 -16.01
CA ASN A 458 0.05 5.89 -16.31
C ASN A 458 -0.45 4.84 -17.32
N GLY A 459 -0.58 3.59 -16.86
CA GLY A 459 -0.93 2.50 -17.77
C GLY A 459 -1.55 1.29 -17.07
N GLU A 460 -1.90 0.31 -17.90
CA GLU A 460 -2.44 -0.98 -17.50
C GLU A 460 -1.79 -2.13 -18.25
N VAL A 461 -1.83 -3.29 -17.64
CA VAL A 461 -1.34 -4.54 -18.20
C VAL A 461 -2.46 -5.56 -18.17
N ARG A 462 -2.65 -6.26 -19.30
CA ARG A 462 -3.53 -7.42 -19.42
C ARG A 462 -2.72 -8.61 -19.89
N ARG A 463 -2.71 -9.68 -19.09
CA ARG A 463 -2.11 -10.96 -19.45
C ARG A 463 -3.21 -11.91 -19.90
N ILE A 464 -3.04 -12.53 -21.05
CA ILE A 464 -3.96 -13.54 -21.56
C ILE A 464 -3.18 -14.84 -21.71
N THR A 465 -3.62 -15.87 -20.99
CA THR A 465 -3.08 -17.21 -21.09
C THR A 465 -4.12 -18.08 -21.80
N VAL A 466 -3.80 -18.56 -22.98
CA VAL A 466 -4.61 -19.55 -23.71
C VAL A 466 -3.93 -20.91 -23.62
N LYS A 467 -4.66 -21.93 -23.18
CA LYS A 467 -4.16 -23.30 -23.08
C LYS A 467 -5.03 -24.24 -23.92
N ASN A 468 -4.38 -25.03 -24.74
CA ASN A 468 -5.04 -26.08 -25.50
C ASN A 468 -5.25 -27.32 -24.61
N THR A 469 -6.49 -27.60 -24.26
CA THR A 469 -6.89 -28.76 -23.46
C THR A 469 -7.39 -29.91 -24.33
N GLY A 470 -7.38 -29.75 -25.67
CA GLY A 470 -7.75 -30.76 -26.66
C GLY A 470 -6.58 -31.67 -27.03
N THR A 471 -6.80 -32.51 -28.02
CA THR A 471 -5.85 -33.51 -28.52
C THR A 471 -5.15 -33.12 -29.83
N GLU A 472 -5.62 -32.05 -30.48
CA GLU A 472 -5.08 -31.53 -31.75
C GLU A 472 -4.47 -30.16 -31.58
N GLU A 473 -3.47 -29.83 -32.40
CA GLU A 473 -2.91 -28.49 -32.50
C GLU A 473 -3.98 -27.46 -32.93
N LYS A 474 -3.99 -26.29 -32.31
CA LYS A 474 -4.96 -25.22 -32.57
C LYS A 474 -4.30 -23.92 -32.99
N HIS A 475 -4.86 -23.29 -33.99
CA HIS A 475 -4.51 -21.93 -34.44
C HIS A 475 -5.46 -20.94 -33.76
N ILE A 476 -4.96 -20.18 -32.85
CA ILE A 476 -5.72 -19.22 -32.03
C ILE A 476 -5.38 -17.82 -32.50
N GLU A 477 -6.39 -17.05 -32.82
CA GLU A 477 -6.21 -15.63 -33.06
C GLU A 477 -6.72 -14.82 -31.87
N LEU A 478 -5.91 -13.86 -31.42
CA LEU A 478 -6.24 -12.92 -30.36
C LEU A 478 -6.37 -11.51 -30.93
N GLY A 479 -7.47 -10.82 -30.59
CA GLY A 479 -7.74 -9.43 -30.95
C GLY A 479 -7.91 -8.54 -29.73
N ALA A 480 -7.31 -7.35 -29.74
CA ALA A 480 -7.51 -6.30 -28.75
C ALA A 480 -8.22 -5.11 -29.41
N PHE A 481 -9.31 -4.63 -28.82
CA PHE A 481 -10.19 -3.62 -29.42
C PHE A 481 -10.72 -2.64 -28.38
N PHE A 482 -10.72 -1.33 -28.70
CA PHE A 482 -11.44 -0.31 -27.93
C PHE A 482 -11.63 1.00 -28.70
N ASP A 483 -12.66 1.77 -28.33
CA ASP A 483 -12.89 3.14 -28.80
C ASP A 483 -11.96 4.11 -28.07
N VAL A 484 -11.15 4.85 -28.79
CA VAL A 484 -10.24 5.87 -28.25
C VAL A 484 -11.01 7.15 -27.91
N CYS A 485 -10.75 7.73 -26.75
CA CYS A 485 -11.42 8.96 -26.30
C CYS A 485 -10.46 10.16 -26.21
N LEU A 486 -9.43 10.11 -25.37
CA LEU A 486 -8.46 11.19 -25.12
C LEU A 486 -9.12 12.54 -24.77
N SER A 487 -10.15 12.52 -23.92
CA SER A 487 -10.93 13.69 -23.54
C SER A 487 -11.54 13.48 -22.16
N SER A 488 -11.99 14.56 -21.50
CA SER A 488 -12.79 14.38 -20.29
C SER A 488 -14.14 13.74 -20.63
N GLN A 489 -14.73 13.01 -19.69
CA GLN A 489 -16.03 12.37 -19.84
C GLN A 489 -17.12 13.37 -20.25
N ALA A 490 -17.13 14.54 -19.59
CA ALA A 490 -18.10 15.59 -19.86
C ALA A 490 -17.99 16.12 -21.30
N ALA A 491 -16.76 16.37 -21.79
CA ALA A 491 -16.53 16.85 -23.15
C ALA A 491 -16.89 15.78 -24.21
N ASP A 492 -16.61 14.51 -23.94
CA ASP A 492 -17.00 13.42 -24.86
C ASP A 492 -18.51 13.20 -24.87
N THR A 493 -19.18 13.37 -23.74
CA THR A 493 -20.65 13.26 -23.67
C THR A 493 -21.33 14.41 -24.40
N ALA A 494 -20.83 15.65 -24.24
CA ALA A 494 -21.40 16.83 -24.88
C ALA A 494 -21.16 16.87 -26.39
N HIS A 495 -19.95 16.54 -26.87
CA HIS A 495 -19.57 16.67 -28.28
C HIS A 495 -18.69 15.52 -28.77
N PRO A 496 -19.20 14.28 -28.84
CA PRO A 496 -18.39 13.09 -29.15
C PRO A 496 -17.73 13.15 -30.53
N SER A 497 -18.43 13.61 -31.55
CA SER A 497 -17.92 13.71 -32.93
C SER A 497 -16.78 14.72 -33.05
N PHE A 498 -16.92 15.87 -32.41
CA PHE A 498 -15.86 16.90 -32.38
C PHE A 498 -14.58 16.41 -31.70
N ASN A 499 -14.72 15.65 -30.62
CA ASN A 499 -13.56 15.09 -29.92
C ASN A 499 -12.84 14.03 -30.75
N ARG A 500 -13.55 13.23 -31.53
CA ARG A 500 -12.97 12.24 -32.46
C ARG A 500 -12.10 12.88 -33.54
N LEU A 501 -12.57 13.97 -34.16
CA LEU A 501 -11.84 14.67 -35.24
C LEU A 501 -10.49 15.26 -34.81
N LYS A 502 -10.19 15.31 -33.52
CA LYS A 502 -8.94 15.84 -32.99
C LYS A 502 -7.92 14.76 -32.63
N VAL A 503 -8.16 13.51 -32.97
CA VAL A 503 -7.29 12.40 -32.63
C VAL A 503 -6.61 11.88 -33.88
N ASP A 504 -5.30 11.92 -33.91
CA ASP A 504 -4.45 11.33 -34.94
C ASP A 504 -3.85 10.00 -34.46
N ALA A 505 -3.38 9.18 -35.36
CA ALA A 505 -2.83 7.86 -35.03
C ALA A 505 -1.50 7.62 -35.75
N HIS A 506 -0.54 7.01 -35.06
CA HIS A 506 0.82 6.77 -35.55
C HIS A 506 1.30 5.38 -35.14
N MET A 507 1.95 4.68 -36.07
CA MET A 507 2.68 3.44 -35.73
C MET A 507 4.15 3.78 -35.46
N ARG A 508 4.63 3.46 -34.26
CA ARG A 508 6.02 3.65 -33.85
C ARG A 508 6.51 2.47 -32.99
N ASP A 509 7.65 1.96 -33.27
CA ASP A 509 8.35 0.91 -32.49
C ASP A 509 7.45 -0.32 -32.16
N GLY A 510 6.52 -0.67 -33.03
CA GLY A 510 5.59 -1.78 -32.83
C GLY A 510 4.44 -1.48 -31.84
N ALA A 511 4.23 -0.22 -31.50
CA ALA A 511 3.07 0.28 -30.76
C ALA A 511 2.20 1.17 -31.64
N LEU A 512 0.89 1.14 -31.42
CA LEU A 512 -0.05 2.08 -32.01
C LEU A 512 -0.28 3.22 -31.03
N LEU A 513 0.05 4.43 -31.46
CA LEU A 513 -0.04 5.67 -30.71
C LEU A 513 -1.23 6.50 -31.19
N PHE A 514 -1.89 7.19 -30.29
CA PHE A 514 -2.91 8.18 -30.62
C PHE A 514 -2.55 9.51 -29.96
N GLU A 515 -2.56 10.58 -30.75
CA GLU A 515 -2.28 11.93 -30.31
C GLU A 515 -3.56 12.75 -30.24
N LYS A 516 -3.76 13.50 -29.16
CA LYS A 516 -4.80 14.53 -29.08
C LYS A 516 -4.25 15.87 -29.51
N ARG A 517 -4.73 16.41 -30.63
CA ARG A 517 -4.34 17.75 -31.10
C ARG A 517 -4.95 18.87 -30.25
N GLY A 518 -4.18 19.89 -29.92
CA GLY A 518 -4.63 21.12 -29.26
C GLY A 518 -3.98 21.38 -27.90
N LYS A 519 -4.56 22.33 -27.12
CA LYS A 519 -3.97 22.80 -25.84
C LYS A 519 -3.90 21.72 -24.74
N ALA A 520 -4.69 20.67 -24.81
CA ALA A 520 -4.65 19.52 -23.92
C ALA A 520 -4.01 18.33 -24.65
N ALA A 521 -2.83 18.54 -25.25
CA ALA A 521 -2.09 17.52 -25.95
C ALA A 521 -1.74 16.36 -24.99
N GLY A 522 -1.86 15.14 -25.51
CA GLY A 522 -1.48 13.94 -24.76
C GLY A 522 -1.52 12.73 -25.69
N TRP A 523 -0.75 11.74 -25.32
CA TRP A 523 -0.49 10.55 -26.11
C TRP A 523 -0.99 9.30 -25.40
N LEU A 524 -1.83 8.52 -26.10
CA LEU A 524 -2.20 7.18 -25.69
C LEU A 524 -1.33 6.21 -26.51
N TYR A 525 -0.72 5.26 -25.86
CA TYR A 525 -0.06 4.13 -26.50
C TYR A 525 -0.78 2.83 -26.19
N GLY A 526 -0.81 1.92 -27.18
CA GLY A 526 -1.29 0.56 -27.02
C GLY A 526 -0.43 -0.42 -27.80
N ARG A 527 -0.13 -1.57 -27.19
CA ARG A 527 0.69 -2.62 -27.79
C ARG A 527 0.16 -4.00 -27.43
N LEU A 528 -0.05 -4.83 -28.44
CA LEU A 528 -0.26 -6.26 -28.27
C LEU A 528 1.09 -6.96 -28.43
N ILE A 529 1.47 -7.78 -27.44
CA ILE A 529 2.75 -8.50 -27.41
C ILE A 529 2.43 -9.99 -27.55
N SER A 530 2.93 -10.57 -28.64
CA SER A 530 2.69 -11.95 -29.05
C SER A 530 3.94 -12.53 -29.68
N LYS A 531 4.05 -13.86 -29.74
CA LYS A 531 5.06 -14.55 -30.53
C LYS A 531 4.78 -14.48 -32.04
N GLY A 532 3.49 -14.32 -32.41
CA GLY A 532 3.08 -14.13 -33.79
C GLY A 532 3.19 -12.68 -34.27
N GLN A 533 3.05 -12.49 -35.57
CA GLN A 533 2.97 -11.15 -36.13
C GLN A 533 1.73 -10.43 -35.60
N VAL A 534 1.87 -9.16 -35.22
CA VAL A 534 0.76 -8.32 -34.81
C VAL A 534 0.42 -7.33 -35.90
N ASN A 535 -0.86 -7.28 -36.28
CA ASN A 535 -1.39 -6.31 -37.21
C ASN A 535 -2.30 -5.31 -36.49
N TYR A 536 -2.17 -4.03 -36.82
CA TYR A 536 -2.86 -2.92 -36.21
C TYR A 536 -3.77 -2.17 -37.13
N CYS A 537 -4.86 -1.61 -36.60
CA CYS A 537 -5.77 -0.74 -37.33
C CYS A 537 -6.25 0.38 -36.39
N ALA A 538 -6.18 1.64 -36.84
CA ALA A 538 -6.52 2.82 -36.05
C ALA A 538 -7.94 3.36 -36.27
N ASP A 539 -8.67 2.83 -37.26
CA ASP A 539 -10.04 3.28 -37.62
C ASP A 539 -11.07 2.19 -37.36
N ARG A 540 -12.18 2.55 -36.71
CA ARG A 540 -13.23 1.60 -36.32
C ARG A 540 -13.93 0.91 -37.49
N LEU A 541 -14.20 1.63 -38.57
CA LEU A 541 -14.87 1.04 -39.73
C LEU A 541 -13.97 0.02 -40.45
N LYS A 542 -12.66 0.29 -40.46
CA LYS A 542 -11.68 -0.65 -41.02
C LYS A 542 -11.48 -1.85 -40.08
N ALA A 543 -11.35 -1.60 -38.76
CA ALA A 543 -11.10 -2.64 -37.77
C ALA A 543 -12.29 -3.61 -37.59
N LEU A 544 -13.50 -3.08 -37.50
CA LEU A 544 -14.69 -3.87 -37.18
C LEU A 544 -15.62 -4.05 -38.39
N GLY A 545 -15.72 -3.05 -39.26
CA GLY A 545 -16.79 -2.94 -40.29
C GLY A 545 -18.04 -2.23 -39.72
N ARG A 546 -18.97 -1.95 -40.57
CA ARG A 546 -20.22 -1.24 -40.23
C ARG A 546 -21.11 -2.12 -39.35
N LEU A 547 -21.50 -1.60 -38.16
CA LEU A 547 -22.43 -2.26 -37.22
C LEU A 547 -21.97 -3.64 -36.71
N LYS A 548 -20.73 -4.03 -36.92
CA LYS A 548 -20.18 -5.30 -36.40
C LYS A 548 -19.58 -5.14 -34.98
N THR A 549 -19.57 -6.25 -34.28
CA THR A 549 -18.91 -6.38 -32.97
C THR A 549 -17.48 -6.86 -33.16
N PRO A 550 -16.60 -6.73 -32.12
CA PRO A 550 -15.27 -7.29 -32.17
C PRO A 550 -15.24 -8.78 -32.52
N GLU A 551 -16.14 -9.59 -31.94
CA GLU A 551 -16.24 -11.01 -32.22
C GLU A 551 -16.60 -11.28 -33.73
N GLN A 552 -17.51 -10.49 -34.30
CA GLN A 552 -17.85 -10.58 -35.69
C GLN A 552 -16.72 -10.10 -36.62
N ALA A 553 -15.93 -9.13 -36.16
CA ALA A 553 -14.76 -8.65 -36.89
C ALA A 553 -13.64 -9.70 -36.92
N MET A 554 -13.46 -10.49 -35.85
CA MET A 554 -12.51 -11.60 -35.85
C MET A 554 -12.81 -12.68 -36.91
N MET A 555 -14.04 -12.79 -37.33
CA MET A 555 -14.45 -13.71 -38.42
C MET A 555 -14.08 -13.20 -39.81
N GLN A 556 -13.60 -11.98 -39.95
CA GLN A 556 -13.12 -11.43 -41.23
C GLN A 556 -11.61 -11.68 -41.35
N PRO A 557 -11.07 -11.68 -42.58
CA PRO A 557 -9.63 -11.75 -42.81
C PRO A 557 -8.88 -10.70 -41.97
N MET A 558 -7.67 -11.04 -41.50
CA MET A 558 -6.82 -10.11 -40.76
C MET A 558 -6.39 -8.98 -41.70
N LEU A 559 -6.64 -7.74 -41.25
CA LEU A 559 -6.16 -6.56 -42.00
C LEU A 559 -4.64 -6.45 -41.85
N GLN A 560 -3.97 -6.02 -42.93
CA GLN A 560 -2.56 -5.62 -42.84
C GLN A 560 -2.46 -4.29 -42.06
N THR A 561 -1.34 -4.11 -41.37
CA THR A 561 -1.06 -2.84 -40.69
C THR A 561 -1.02 -1.71 -41.72
N GLU A 562 -1.93 -0.74 -41.58
CA GLU A 562 -1.91 0.49 -42.36
C GLU A 562 -1.44 1.64 -41.49
N ASN A 563 -0.60 2.52 -42.04
CA ASN A 563 -0.28 3.81 -41.43
C ASN A 563 -1.50 4.73 -41.53
N ALA A 564 -2.40 4.68 -40.55
CA ALA A 564 -3.60 5.53 -40.56
C ALA A 564 -3.22 6.83 -39.83
N GLU A 565 -2.97 7.90 -40.57
CA GLU A 565 -2.59 9.19 -39.97
C GLU A 565 -3.77 10.00 -39.42
N CYS A 566 -4.95 9.88 -39.94
CA CYS A 566 -6.15 10.62 -39.53
C CYS A 566 -7.40 9.74 -39.54
N PRO A 567 -7.64 8.92 -38.53
CA PRO A 567 -8.83 8.06 -38.51
C PRO A 567 -10.11 8.90 -38.35
N VAL A 568 -11.14 8.59 -39.10
CA VAL A 568 -12.45 9.24 -38.95
C VAL A 568 -13.14 8.83 -37.64
N LEU A 569 -12.96 7.57 -37.28
CA LEU A 569 -13.43 7.00 -36.03
C LEU A 569 -12.26 6.38 -35.25
N PRO A 570 -11.53 7.16 -34.44
CA PRO A 570 -10.36 6.67 -33.70
C PRO A 570 -10.68 5.43 -32.90
N TYR A 571 -9.97 4.36 -33.20
CA TYR A 571 -10.21 3.04 -32.64
C TYR A 571 -8.91 2.25 -32.57
N PHE A 572 -8.67 1.61 -31.45
CA PHE A 572 -7.57 0.67 -31.34
C PHE A 572 -8.05 -0.72 -31.77
N GLY A 573 -7.43 -1.26 -32.78
CA GLY A 573 -7.59 -2.64 -33.23
C GLY A 573 -6.22 -3.29 -33.40
N ALA A 574 -5.97 -4.40 -32.72
CA ALA A 574 -4.75 -5.20 -32.91
C ALA A 574 -5.12 -6.67 -32.95
N ARG A 575 -4.50 -7.43 -33.85
CA ARG A 575 -4.76 -8.87 -34.00
C ARG A 575 -3.44 -9.62 -34.19
N SER A 576 -3.36 -10.82 -33.59
CA SER A 576 -2.21 -11.72 -33.73
C SER A 576 -2.67 -13.17 -33.69
N GLU A 577 -1.99 -14.02 -34.44
CA GLU A 577 -2.26 -15.47 -34.48
C GLU A 577 -1.10 -16.22 -33.80
N VAL A 578 -1.46 -17.24 -33.01
CA VAL A 578 -0.51 -18.13 -32.37
C VAL A 578 -0.96 -19.57 -32.49
N THR A 579 -0.01 -20.47 -32.59
CA THR A 579 -0.27 -21.93 -32.65
C THR A 579 -0.01 -22.51 -31.28
N VAL A 580 -0.92 -23.37 -30.79
CA VAL A 580 -0.87 -23.97 -29.45
C VAL A 580 -1.00 -25.49 -29.57
N ALA A 581 0.08 -26.20 -29.29
CA ALA A 581 0.08 -27.65 -29.29
C ALA A 581 -0.79 -28.24 -28.15
N PRO A 582 -1.25 -29.50 -28.28
CA PRO A 582 -2.02 -30.16 -27.23
C PRO A 582 -1.33 -30.15 -25.87
N GLY A 583 -2.05 -29.73 -24.82
CA GLY A 583 -1.57 -29.62 -23.46
C GLY A 583 -0.68 -28.41 -23.17
N GLU A 584 -0.25 -27.69 -24.20
CA GLU A 584 0.57 -26.48 -24.05
C GLU A 584 -0.28 -25.20 -23.84
N GLY A 585 0.37 -24.14 -23.36
CA GLY A 585 -0.19 -22.81 -23.20
C GLY A 585 0.67 -21.75 -23.85
N GLN A 586 0.04 -20.66 -24.29
CA GLN A 586 0.72 -19.46 -24.77
C GLN A 586 0.25 -18.25 -23.98
N GLU A 587 1.20 -17.40 -23.62
CA GLU A 587 0.92 -16.11 -23.00
C GLU A 587 1.04 -14.99 -24.04
N LEU A 588 0.03 -14.13 -24.04
CA LEU A 588 -0.01 -12.89 -24.81
C LEU A 588 -0.27 -11.75 -23.83
N TRP A 589 0.25 -10.57 -24.14
CA TRP A 589 0.12 -9.41 -23.28
C TRP A 589 -0.43 -8.24 -24.07
N PHE A 590 -1.31 -7.51 -23.46
CA PHE A 590 -1.74 -6.22 -23.94
C PHE A 590 -1.36 -5.16 -22.92
N ILE A 591 -0.70 -4.10 -23.39
CA ILE A 591 -0.33 -2.94 -22.56
C ILE A 591 -0.90 -1.67 -23.18
N MET A 592 -1.34 -0.77 -22.34
CA MET A 592 -1.87 0.54 -22.73
C MET A 592 -1.52 1.57 -21.66
N GLY A 593 -1.30 2.82 -22.10
CA GLY A 593 -1.07 3.90 -21.15
C GLY A 593 -1.13 5.28 -21.78
N TYR A 594 -0.85 6.30 -20.98
CA TYR A 594 -0.94 7.71 -21.33
C TYR A 594 0.33 8.45 -20.92
N ALA A 595 0.81 9.32 -21.82
CA ALA A 595 1.95 10.19 -21.58
C ALA A 595 1.71 11.60 -22.16
N GLU A 596 2.51 12.55 -21.73
CA GLU A 596 2.40 13.96 -22.16
C GLU A 596 3.11 14.23 -23.51
N SER A 597 4.03 13.35 -23.92
CA SER A 597 4.74 13.45 -25.21
C SER A 597 4.89 12.09 -25.89
N GLU A 598 5.23 12.09 -27.21
CA GLU A 598 5.48 10.87 -27.98
C GLU A 598 6.67 10.10 -27.43
N GLU A 599 7.78 10.81 -27.12
CA GLU A 599 9.00 10.19 -26.58
C GLU A 599 8.72 9.47 -25.28
N ARG A 600 7.99 10.13 -24.38
CA ARG A 600 7.61 9.55 -23.10
C ARG A 600 6.66 8.38 -23.26
N ALA A 601 5.73 8.43 -24.21
CA ALA A 601 4.82 7.32 -24.51
C ALA A 601 5.57 6.08 -24.98
N LEU A 602 6.58 6.25 -25.84
CA LEU A 602 7.44 5.16 -26.32
C LEU A 602 8.36 4.62 -25.21
N GLU A 603 8.90 5.49 -24.37
CA GLU A 603 9.72 5.10 -23.23
C GLU A 603 8.89 4.28 -22.23
N ASP A 604 7.73 4.79 -21.81
CA ASP A 604 6.80 4.10 -20.91
C ASP A 604 6.37 2.74 -21.48
N CYS A 605 6.10 2.67 -22.78
CA CYS A 605 5.73 1.42 -23.46
C CYS A 605 6.86 0.38 -23.39
N ARG A 606 8.13 0.79 -23.62
CA ARG A 606 9.30 -0.10 -23.54
C ARG A 606 9.58 -0.53 -22.10
N GLU A 607 9.54 0.39 -21.15
CA GLU A 607 9.73 0.10 -19.72
C GLU A 607 8.67 -0.89 -19.23
N LEU A 608 7.40 -0.66 -19.56
CA LEU A 608 6.30 -1.52 -19.17
C LEU A 608 6.44 -2.93 -19.76
N GLN A 609 6.87 -3.02 -21.03
CA GLN A 609 7.17 -4.30 -21.65
C GLN A 609 8.32 -5.05 -20.95
N GLY A 610 9.32 -4.35 -20.45
CA GLY A 610 10.47 -4.95 -19.76
C GLY A 610 10.14 -5.55 -18.39
N ARG A 611 8.99 -5.20 -17.78
CA ARG A 611 8.59 -5.61 -16.41
C ARG A 611 7.20 -6.23 -16.30
N LEU A 612 6.66 -6.80 -17.38
CA LEU A 612 5.31 -7.36 -17.43
C LEU A 612 5.00 -8.33 -16.30
N ASN A 613 5.93 -9.23 -15.98
CA ASN A 613 5.75 -10.23 -14.93
C ASN A 613 5.68 -9.62 -13.53
N ASP A 614 6.29 -8.47 -13.31
CA ASP A 614 6.35 -7.81 -12.00
C ASP A 614 5.11 -6.95 -11.72
N CYS A 615 4.39 -6.52 -12.77
CA CYS A 615 3.28 -5.58 -12.65
C CYS A 615 2.18 -6.03 -11.67
N PHE A 616 1.83 -7.30 -11.65
CA PHE A 616 0.79 -7.84 -10.76
C PHE A 616 1.25 -7.83 -9.30
N ALA A 617 2.48 -8.27 -9.03
CA ALA A 617 3.04 -8.24 -7.68
C ALA A 617 3.19 -6.81 -7.16
N MET A 618 3.59 -5.87 -8.03
CA MET A 618 3.69 -4.45 -7.71
C MET A 618 2.33 -3.83 -7.41
N SER A 619 1.30 -4.15 -8.20
CA SER A 619 -0.07 -3.69 -7.98
C SER A 619 -0.65 -4.21 -6.66
N GLU A 620 -0.36 -5.48 -6.31
CA GLU A 620 -0.73 -6.07 -5.02
C GLU A 620 -0.07 -5.32 -3.87
N ALA A 621 1.25 -5.14 -3.92
CA ALA A 621 2.00 -4.44 -2.88
C ALA A 621 1.52 -2.99 -2.68
N GLN A 622 1.23 -2.27 -3.76
CA GLN A 622 0.69 -0.92 -3.70
C GLN A 622 -0.70 -0.88 -3.06
N THR A 623 -1.57 -1.80 -3.47
CA THR A 623 -2.95 -1.88 -2.93
C THR A 623 -2.94 -2.25 -1.46
N ASP A 624 -2.08 -3.16 -1.04
CA ASP A 624 -1.89 -3.48 0.37
C ASP A 624 -1.42 -2.26 1.17
N GLY A 625 -0.52 -1.47 0.63
CA GLY A 625 -0.10 -0.19 1.21
C GLY A 625 -1.28 0.77 1.38
N LEU A 626 -2.14 0.90 0.36
CA LEU A 626 -3.34 1.72 0.41
C LEU A 626 -4.34 1.26 1.47
N LEU A 627 -4.63 -0.03 1.54
CA LEU A 627 -5.54 -0.60 2.54
C LEU A 627 -5.06 -0.33 3.97
N ARG A 628 -3.74 -0.37 4.19
CA ARG A 628 -3.12 -0.04 5.48
C ARG A 628 -3.24 1.45 5.80
N GLU A 629 -2.89 2.31 4.85
CA GLU A 629 -2.97 3.77 5.01
C GLU A 629 -4.38 4.23 5.37
N THR A 630 -5.39 3.65 4.74
CA THR A 630 -6.80 3.97 4.98
C THR A 630 -7.42 3.16 6.13
N ALA A 631 -6.67 2.26 6.75
CA ALA A 631 -7.15 1.31 7.76
C ALA A 631 -8.37 0.49 7.30
N THR A 632 -8.44 0.18 6.01
CA THR A 632 -9.55 -0.53 5.39
C THR A 632 -9.26 -2.03 5.34
N GLU A 633 -10.15 -2.85 5.89
CA GLU A 633 -10.07 -4.31 5.79
C GLU A 633 -10.56 -4.78 4.41
N TYR A 634 -10.04 -5.92 3.92
CA TYR A 634 -10.44 -6.48 2.62
C TYR A 634 -11.97 -6.63 2.46
N GLY A 635 -12.67 -7.12 3.49
CA GLY A 635 -14.13 -7.25 3.45
C GLY A 635 -14.88 -5.92 3.38
N LYS A 636 -14.30 -4.83 3.92
CA LYS A 636 -14.82 -3.48 3.76
C LYS A 636 -14.51 -2.92 2.38
N ALA A 637 -13.31 -3.18 1.85
CA ALA A 637 -12.95 -2.78 0.49
C ALA A 637 -13.93 -3.37 -0.53
N GLU A 638 -14.32 -4.64 -0.37
CA GLU A 638 -15.33 -5.30 -1.20
C GLU A 638 -16.68 -4.58 -1.16
N LEU A 639 -17.15 -4.21 0.04
CA LEU A 639 -18.38 -3.41 0.19
C LEU A 639 -18.25 -2.04 -0.49
N PHE A 640 -17.09 -1.41 -0.34
CA PHE A 640 -16.84 -0.10 -0.94
C PHE A 640 -16.81 -0.15 -2.47
N GLU A 641 -16.31 -1.23 -3.05
CA GLU A 641 -16.39 -1.46 -4.51
C GLU A 641 -17.86 -1.59 -4.98
N ARG A 642 -18.74 -2.23 -4.21
CA ARG A 642 -20.17 -2.30 -4.53
C ARG A 642 -20.89 -0.95 -4.46
N ILE A 643 -20.49 -0.10 -3.52
CA ILE A 643 -21.00 1.28 -3.46
C ILE A 643 -20.47 2.06 -4.69
N ALA A 644 -19.18 1.93 -5.00
CA ALA A 644 -18.56 2.57 -6.16
C ALA A 644 -19.20 2.12 -7.47
N ALA A 645 -19.57 0.83 -7.60
CA ALA A 645 -20.28 0.32 -8.76
C ALA A 645 -21.57 1.10 -9.05
N ARG A 646 -22.37 1.38 -8.03
CA ARG A 646 -23.61 2.17 -8.17
C ARG A 646 -23.32 3.57 -8.71
N LEU A 647 -22.27 4.20 -8.22
CA LEU A 647 -21.90 5.55 -8.62
C LEU A 647 -21.36 5.58 -10.06
N LEU A 648 -20.49 4.63 -10.41
CA LEU A 648 -19.84 4.58 -11.73
C LEU A 648 -20.78 4.08 -12.84
N LEU A 649 -21.74 3.24 -12.48
CA LEU A 649 -22.78 2.76 -13.40
C LEU A 649 -23.99 3.69 -13.44
N GLU A 650 -23.99 4.79 -12.68
CA GLU A 650 -25.08 5.76 -12.59
C GLU A 650 -26.44 5.12 -12.22
N ILE A 651 -26.43 4.14 -11.30
CA ILE A 651 -27.64 3.46 -10.85
C ILE A 651 -28.14 4.09 -9.56
N PRO A 652 -29.18 4.95 -9.60
CA PRO A 652 -29.64 5.66 -8.42
C PRO A 652 -30.33 4.77 -7.41
N ILE A 653 -30.20 5.13 -6.12
CA ILE A 653 -31.00 4.56 -5.02
C ILE A 653 -31.74 5.71 -4.37
N LYS A 654 -33.07 5.64 -4.36
CA LYS A 654 -33.95 6.63 -3.73
C LYS A 654 -35.00 5.93 -2.87
N TYR A 655 -35.29 6.47 -1.70
CA TYR A 655 -36.24 5.87 -0.77
C TYR A 655 -37.44 6.76 -0.46
N GLY A 656 -37.37 8.04 -0.66
CA GLY A 656 -38.42 8.99 -0.37
C GLY A 656 -38.96 9.70 -1.60
N ALA A 657 -39.87 10.65 -1.38
CA ALA A 657 -40.38 11.52 -2.44
C ALA A 657 -39.22 12.35 -3.03
N VAL A 658 -39.14 12.38 -4.34
CA VAL A 658 -38.18 13.19 -5.10
C VAL A 658 -38.92 14.42 -5.56
N GLY A 659 -38.44 15.61 -5.14
CA GLY A 659 -39.03 16.90 -5.52
C GLY A 659 -38.34 17.52 -6.74
N PRO A 660 -38.92 18.60 -7.28
CA PRO A 660 -38.24 19.42 -8.26
C PRO A 660 -37.04 20.10 -7.59
N GLY A 661 -35.88 19.92 -8.17
CA GLY A 661 -34.62 20.48 -7.68
C GLY A 661 -33.46 19.64 -8.16
N GLY A 662 -32.31 20.23 -8.23
CA GLY A 662 -31.11 19.61 -8.72
C GLY A 662 -29.87 20.27 -8.10
N MET A 663 -28.93 20.68 -8.94
CA MET A 663 -27.66 21.27 -8.52
C MET A 663 -27.84 22.53 -7.64
N GLU A 664 -28.90 23.33 -7.82
CA GLU A 664 -29.16 24.55 -7.06
C GLU A 664 -29.24 24.31 -5.55
N ILE A 665 -29.81 23.18 -5.13
CA ILE A 665 -29.89 22.86 -3.70
C ILE A 665 -28.50 22.51 -3.14
N LEU A 666 -27.64 21.89 -3.92
CA LEU A 666 -26.27 21.59 -3.53
C LEU A 666 -25.49 22.90 -3.36
N TRP A 667 -25.60 23.83 -4.30
CA TRP A 667 -24.91 25.14 -4.25
C TRP A 667 -25.33 25.95 -3.03
N LYS A 668 -26.61 25.89 -2.65
CA LYS A 668 -27.10 26.54 -1.44
C LYS A 668 -26.36 26.07 -0.18
N HIS A 669 -25.93 24.82 -0.16
CA HIS A 669 -25.18 24.24 0.95
C HIS A 669 -23.66 24.21 0.69
N GLY A 670 -23.18 24.94 -0.31
CA GLY A 670 -21.75 25.04 -0.63
C GLY A 670 -21.14 23.79 -1.27
N ILE A 671 -21.97 22.95 -1.90
CA ILE A 671 -21.55 21.70 -2.55
C ILE A 671 -21.54 21.94 -4.05
N SER A 672 -20.40 21.68 -4.74
CA SER A 672 -20.26 21.96 -6.17
C SER A 672 -21.17 21.09 -7.05
N GLY A 673 -21.38 19.82 -6.66
CA GLY A 673 -22.10 18.83 -7.45
C GLY A 673 -21.28 18.19 -8.59
N ASP A 674 -19.99 18.50 -8.70
CA ASP A 674 -19.10 17.89 -9.69
C ASP A 674 -18.73 16.43 -9.36
N ARG A 675 -19.02 16.03 -8.14
CA ARG A 675 -18.75 14.66 -7.63
C ARG A 675 -20.07 13.93 -7.41
N PRO A 676 -20.07 12.59 -7.48
CA PRO A 676 -21.22 11.79 -7.06
C PRO A 676 -21.61 12.09 -5.62
N VAL A 677 -22.90 12.26 -5.36
CA VAL A 677 -23.44 12.63 -4.05
C VAL A 677 -24.11 11.42 -3.40
N LEU A 678 -23.70 11.12 -2.16
CA LEU A 678 -24.39 10.19 -1.26
C LEU A 678 -25.09 10.98 -0.16
N LEU A 679 -26.35 10.65 0.09
CA LEU A 679 -27.17 11.25 1.15
C LEU A 679 -27.45 10.24 2.25
N VAL A 680 -27.28 10.62 3.51
CA VAL A 680 -27.65 9.83 4.67
C VAL A 680 -28.32 10.73 5.71
N GLU A 681 -29.44 10.28 6.25
CA GLU A 681 -30.12 10.95 7.36
C GLU A 681 -29.80 10.22 8.68
N ILE A 682 -29.36 10.97 9.69
CA ILE A 682 -28.95 10.45 11.00
C ILE A 682 -29.87 11.04 12.07
N GLN A 683 -30.64 10.21 12.73
CA GLN A 683 -31.60 10.60 13.76
C GLN A 683 -31.14 10.21 15.16
N ARG A 684 -30.30 9.16 15.28
CA ARG A 684 -29.95 8.54 16.57
C ARG A 684 -28.45 8.29 16.70
N ILE A 685 -27.97 8.35 17.93
CA ILE A 685 -26.56 8.08 18.26
C ILE A 685 -26.12 6.66 17.83
N THR A 686 -27.04 5.70 17.83
CA THR A 686 -26.76 4.31 17.39
C THR A 686 -26.40 4.21 15.92
N GLU A 687 -26.80 5.16 15.10
CA GLU A 687 -26.56 5.23 13.64
C GLU A 687 -25.18 5.79 13.30
N LEU A 688 -24.49 6.39 14.26
CA LEU A 688 -23.15 6.94 14.07
C LEU A 688 -22.10 5.91 13.62
N ARG A 689 -22.35 4.61 13.85
CA ARG A 689 -21.49 3.54 13.32
C ARG A 689 -21.51 3.50 11.79
N LEU A 690 -22.67 3.70 11.20
CA LEU A 690 -22.82 3.75 9.75
C LEU A 690 -22.12 4.99 9.19
N LEU A 691 -22.30 6.14 9.83
CA LEU A 691 -21.64 7.39 9.44
C LEU A 691 -20.10 7.23 9.44
N ARG A 692 -19.51 6.58 10.44
CA ARG A 692 -18.07 6.26 10.44
C ARG A 692 -17.66 5.41 9.25
N SER A 693 -18.46 4.40 8.91
CA SER A 693 -18.16 3.55 7.73
C SER A 693 -18.25 4.33 6.43
N LEU A 694 -19.11 5.36 6.33
CA LEU A 694 -19.17 6.25 5.18
C LEU A 694 -17.95 7.18 5.11
N MET A 695 -17.44 7.67 6.24
CA MET A 695 -16.18 8.45 6.25
C MET A 695 -14.98 7.57 5.83
N GLU A 696 -14.91 6.32 6.30
CA GLU A 696 -13.92 5.35 5.85
C GLU A 696 -14.04 5.08 4.33
N PHE A 697 -15.26 4.96 3.81
CA PHE A 697 -15.54 4.84 2.38
C PHE A 697 -15.04 6.05 1.60
N SER A 698 -15.39 7.28 2.03
CA SER A 698 -14.96 8.52 1.39
C SER A 698 -13.43 8.60 1.31
N LYS A 699 -12.75 8.36 2.43
CA LYS A 699 -11.28 8.36 2.50
C LYS A 699 -10.64 7.31 1.58
N TYR A 700 -11.15 6.10 1.59
CA TYR A 700 -10.67 5.00 0.74
C TYR A 700 -10.89 5.32 -0.74
N MET A 701 -12.07 5.77 -1.15
CA MET A 701 -12.40 6.05 -2.54
C MET A 701 -11.66 7.29 -3.08
N ALA A 702 -11.45 8.31 -2.26
CA ALA A 702 -10.64 9.46 -2.65
C ALA A 702 -9.21 9.06 -3.02
N LYS A 703 -8.61 8.12 -2.28
CA LYS A 703 -7.29 7.55 -2.59
C LYS A 703 -7.29 6.65 -3.83
N ARG A 704 -8.46 6.17 -4.24
CA ARG A 704 -8.67 5.40 -5.47
C ARG A 704 -9.13 6.25 -6.64
N LEU A 705 -8.95 7.57 -6.56
CA LEU A 705 -9.33 8.53 -7.60
C LEU A 705 -10.83 8.55 -7.94
N LEU A 706 -11.67 8.22 -6.97
CA LEU A 706 -13.11 8.37 -7.00
C LEU A 706 -13.57 9.17 -5.77
N PRO A 707 -13.30 10.49 -5.71
CA PRO A 707 -13.82 11.33 -4.63
C PRO A 707 -15.35 11.43 -4.74
N VAL A 708 -16.01 11.35 -3.59
CA VAL A 708 -17.47 11.45 -3.46
C VAL A 708 -17.83 12.52 -2.44
N ASP A 709 -18.99 13.17 -2.60
CA ASP A 709 -19.54 14.08 -1.62
C ASP A 709 -20.58 13.35 -0.76
N ILE A 710 -20.36 13.32 0.56
CA ILE A 710 -21.28 12.71 1.51
C ILE A 710 -22.03 13.80 2.24
N ILE A 711 -23.35 13.83 2.06
CA ILE A 711 -24.27 14.72 2.76
C ILE A 711 -24.88 13.96 3.93
N ALA A 712 -24.55 14.33 5.14
CA ALA A 712 -25.18 13.83 6.34
C ALA A 712 -26.20 14.85 6.88
N VAL A 713 -27.48 14.50 6.83
CA VAL A 713 -28.55 15.30 7.41
C VAL A 713 -28.79 14.85 8.84
N GLY A 714 -28.49 15.70 9.81
CA GLY A 714 -28.69 15.41 11.22
C GLY A 714 -30.03 15.93 11.71
N CYS A 715 -30.87 15.06 12.26
CA CYS A 715 -32.16 15.44 12.85
C CYS A 715 -31.99 15.79 14.33
N TYR A 716 -31.63 17.05 14.64
CA TYR A 716 -31.47 17.51 16.02
C TYR A 716 -32.01 18.95 16.19
N PRO A 717 -32.67 19.28 17.33
CA PRO A 717 -33.13 20.63 17.60
C PRO A 717 -31.96 21.60 17.73
N ASN A 718 -32.24 22.87 17.42
CA ASN A 718 -31.26 23.98 17.45
C ASN A 718 -30.97 24.39 18.91
N GLU A 719 -30.37 23.51 19.71
CA GLU A 719 -29.94 23.77 21.07
C GLU A 719 -28.45 24.14 21.11
N TYR A 720 -28.02 24.94 22.09
CA TYR A 720 -26.66 25.40 22.27
C TYR A 720 -25.65 24.23 22.42
N ARG A 721 -26.08 23.11 23.01
CA ARG A 721 -25.35 21.86 23.09
C ARG A 721 -26.23 20.71 22.64
N ASN A 722 -25.82 20.02 21.56
CA ASN A 722 -26.50 18.82 21.10
C ASN A 722 -25.48 17.70 20.88
N GLU A 723 -25.59 16.64 21.67
CA GLU A 723 -24.66 15.51 21.66
C GLU A 723 -24.58 14.81 20.29
N LEU A 724 -25.69 14.68 19.58
CA LEU A 724 -25.70 14.05 18.25
C LEU A 724 -24.91 14.91 17.26
N ARG A 725 -25.15 16.23 17.24
CA ARG A 725 -24.42 17.18 16.38
C ARG A 725 -22.93 17.14 16.64
N GLU A 726 -22.51 17.24 17.91
CA GLU A 726 -21.11 17.27 18.29
C GLU A 726 -20.40 15.97 17.88
N ARG A 727 -21.04 14.83 18.06
CA ARG A 727 -20.51 13.52 17.66
C ARG A 727 -20.47 13.34 16.15
N MET A 728 -21.48 13.78 15.40
CA MET A 728 -21.47 13.77 13.94
C MET A 728 -20.34 14.65 13.42
N ALA A 729 -20.22 15.89 13.90
CA ALA A 729 -19.16 16.82 13.50
C ALA A 729 -17.76 16.22 13.79
N ALA A 730 -17.56 15.60 14.96
CA ALA A 730 -16.29 14.97 15.29
C ALA A 730 -15.94 13.77 14.38
N ILE A 731 -16.93 12.96 13.99
CA ILE A 731 -16.74 11.82 13.08
C ILE A 731 -16.39 12.31 11.67
N MET A 732 -16.99 13.41 11.25
CA MET A 732 -16.88 13.94 9.88
C MET A 732 -15.73 14.95 9.71
N ALA A 733 -15.07 15.38 10.79
CA ALA A 733 -14.15 16.53 10.81
C ALA A 733 -13.05 16.45 9.72
N GLU A 734 -12.41 15.29 9.55
CA GLU A 734 -11.36 15.09 8.54
C GLU A 734 -11.92 15.23 7.11
N GLU A 735 -13.06 14.61 6.82
CA GLU A 735 -13.67 14.62 5.49
C GLU A 735 -14.32 15.99 5.18
N ILE A 736 -14.84 16.70 6.19
CA ILE A 736 -15.31 18.10 6.04
C ILE A 736 -14.13 19.00 5.68
N SER A 737 -13.00 18.88 6.37
CA SER A 737 -11.80 19.69 6.09
C SER A 737 -11.24 19.45 4.68
N CYS A 738 -11.46 18.26 4.13
CA CYS A 738 -11.11 17.90 2.75
C CYS A 738 -12.19 18.28 1.72
N GLY A 739 -13.31 18.87 2.13
CA GLY A 739 -14.44 19.21 1.26
C GLY A 739 -15.14 18.00 0.62
N ARG A 740 -15.19 16.86 1.32
CA ARG A 740 -15.84 15.62 0.86
C ARG A 740 -17.02 15.19 1.72
N ALA A 741 -17.26 15.86 2.85
CA ALA A 741 -18.41 15.60 3.71
C ALA A 741 -19.07 16.90 4.11
N HIS A 742 -20.39 16.89 4.18
CA HIS A 742 -21.22 18.06 4.46
C HIS A 742 -22.26 17.69 5.51
N LEU A 743 -22.28 18.45 6.61
CA LEU A 743 -23.23 18.26 7.69
C LEU A 743 -24.35 19.31 7.58
N ILE A 744 -25.58 18.85 7.39
CA ILE A 744 -26.76 19.71 7.26
C ILE A 744 -27.69 19.43 8.45
N ASN A 745 -28.24 20.50 9.06
CA ASN A 745 -29.25 20.36 10.07
C ASN A 745 -30.64 20.19 9.42
N GLY A 746 -31.25 19.02 9.60
CA GLY A 746 -32.56 18.71 9.03
C GLY A 746 -33.69 19.64 9.48
N PHE A 747 -33.62 20.17 10.71
CA PHE A 747 -34.59 21.15 11.21
C PHE A 747 -34.49 22.54 10.57
N GLU A 748 -33.39 22.84 9.88
CA GLU A 748 -33.21 24.12 9.16
C GLU A 748 -33.64 24.02 7.69
N LEU A 749 -33.93 22.82 7.21
CA LEU A 749 -34.40 22.64 5.84
C LEU A 749 -35.83 23.14 5.69
N LYS A 750 -36.07 23.92 4.63
CA LYS A 750 -37.40 24.40 4.27
C LYS A 750 -38.21 23.28 3.64
N GLU A 751 -39.54 23.48 3.61
CA GLU A 751 -40.46 22.55 2.95
C GLU A 751 -40.02 22.29 1.50
N GLY A 752 -39.89 21.02 1.11
CA GLY A 752 -39.44 20.60 -0.22
C GLY A 752 -37.91 20.52 -0.41
N GLU A 753 -37.09 21.14 0.44
CA GLU A 753 -35.61 21.10 0.29
C GLU A 753 -35.05 19.70 0.55
N GLU A 754 -35.61 18.94 1.47
CA GLU A 754 -35.22 17.56 1.69
C GLU A 754 -35.48 16.70 0.45
N ALA A 755 -36.66 16.84 -0.18
CA ALA A 755 -36.98 16.14 -1.43
C ALA A 755 -36.05 16.57 -2.59
N ALA A 756 -35.64 17.84 -2.61
CA ALA A 756 -34.67 18.36 -3.57
C ALA A 756 -33.25 17.79 -3.35
N LEU A 757 -32.79 17.66 -2.08
CA LEU A 757 -31.52 17.00 -1.75
C LEU A 757 -31.53 15.53 -2.17
N ARG A 758 -32.64 14.82 -1.95
CA ARG A 758 -32.81 13.44 -2.46
C ARG A 758 -32.78 13.39 -3.97
N CYS A 759 -33.32 14.39 -4.65
CA CYS A 759 -33.24 14.48 -6.11
C CYS A 759 -31.77 14.63 -6.58
N ALA A 760 -31.01 15.49 -5.94
CA ALA A 760 -29.62 15.75 -6.28
C ALA A 760 -28.68 14.59 -5.92
N ALA A 761 -28.93 13.86 -4.83
CA ALA A 761 -28.13 12.71 -4.45
C ALA A 761 -28.28 11.56 -5.43
N MET A 762 -27.21 10.90 -5.80
CA MET A 762 -27.25 9.69 -6.62
C MET A 762 -27.68 8.48 -5.77
N VAL A 763 -27.17 8.37 -4.55
CA VAL A 763 -27.43 7.27 -3.65
C VAL A 763 -27.89 7.81 -2.31
N GLU A 764 -29.09 7.41 -1.89
CA GLU A 764 -29.63 7.62 -0.54
C GLU A 764 -29.35 6.37 0.30
N ILE A 765 -28.86 6.56 1.52
CA ILE A 765 -28.47 5.50 2.44
C ILE A 765 -29.36 5.54 3.67
N LYS A 766 -29.99 4.42 4.01
CA LYS A 766 -30.75 4.26 5.25
C LYS A 766 -29.83 4.01 6.43
N ALA A 767 -29.93 4.85 7.45
CA ALA A 767 -29.05 4.76 8.62
C ALA A 767 -29.37 3.56 9.54
N ASP A 768 -30.58 3.09 9.54
CA ASP A 768 -31.08 1.95 10.32
C ASP A 768 -30.77 0.58 9.69
N VAL A 769 -30.32 0.55 8.43
CA VAL A 769 -29.98 -0.67 7.70
C VAL A 769 -28.47 -0.73 7.44
N SER A 770 -27.83 -1.87 7.71
CA SER A 770 -26.39 -2.01 7.45
C SER A 770 -26.05 -1.85 5.96
N LEU A 771 -24.91 -1.23 5.66
CA LEU A 771 -24.43 -1.05 4.28
C LEU A 771 -24.33 -2.39 3.52
N ASN A 772 -23.87 -3.46 4.18
CA ASN A 772 -23.81 -4.80 3.59
C ASN A 772 -25.17 -5.30 3.08
N ARG A 773 -26.26 -4.96 3.77
CA ARG A 773 -27.61 -5.36 3.37
C ARG A 773 -28.14 -4.47 2.24
N GLN A 774 -27.84 -3.17 2.27
CA GLN A 774 -28.29 -2.23 1.24
C GLN A 774 -27.58 -2.45 -0.11
N PHE A 775 -26.32 -2.89 -0.06
CA PHE A 775 -25.50 -3.15 -1.25
C PHE A 775 -25.21 -4.64 -1.46
N ALA A 776 -26.08 -5.52 -0.92
CA ALA A 776 -25.98 -6.94 -1.20
C ALA A 776 -26.25 -7.22 -2.69
N PRO A 777 -25.48 -8.13 -3.32
CA PRO A 777 -25.76 -8.54 -4.68
C PRO A 777 -27.16 -9.22 -4.75
N SER A 778 -27.94 -8.85 -5.75
CA SER A 778 -29.24 -9.44 -6.00
C SER A 778 -29.23 -10.17 -7.36
N ALA A 779 -29.58 -11.45 -7.36
CA ALA A 779 -29.62 -12.25 -8.58
C ALA A 779 -30.52 -11.60 -9.64
N ARG A 780 -30.06 -11.63 -10.89
CA ARG A 780 -30.84 -11.15 -12.03
C ARG A 780 -32.07 -12.01 -12.18
N ARG A 781 -33.27 -11.44 -12.05
CA ARG A 781 -34.50 -12.18 -12.30
C ARG A 781 -34.68 -12.35 -13.81
N GLU A 782 -34.81 -13.58 -14.31
CA GLU A 782 -35.08 -13.90 -15.73
C GLU A 782 -36.32 -13.17 -16.32
N ALA A 783 -37.25 -12.77 -15.45
CA ALA A 783 -38.46 -12.05 -15.83
C ALA A 783 -38.16 -10.62 -16.36
N GLU A 784 -37.09 -9.94 -15.85
CA GLU A 784 -36.71 -8.61 -16.34
C GLU A 784 -36.09 -8.64 -17.73
N MET A 785 -35.43 -9.75 -18.10
CA MET A 785 -34.91 -9.92 -19.49
C MET A 785 -36.02 -10.16 -20.52
N ARG A 786 -37.15 -10.75 -20.16
CA ARG A 786 -38.27 -10.97 -21.08
C ARG A 786 -39.06 -9.72 -21.38
N SER A 787 -39.19 -8.78 -20.48
CA SER A 787 -39.88 -7.50 -20.70
C SER A 787 -39.11 -6.56 -21.66
N TYR A 788 -37.78 -6.66 -21.67
CA TYR A 788 -36.92 -5.81 -22.51
C TYR A 788 -36.79 -6.33 -23.95
N ASN A 789 -36.99 -7.61 -24.19
CA ASN A 789 -37.04 -8.17 -25.58
C ASN A 789 -38.28 -7.73 -26.37
N GLY A 790 -39.26 -7.11 -25.70
CA GLY A 790 -40.44 -6.55 -26.37
C GLY A 790 -40.24 -5.24 -27.11
N TYR A 791 -39.09 -4.54 -26.91
CA TYR A 791 -38.78 -3.27 -27.60
C TYR A 791 -37.76 -3.45 -28.74
N LYS A 792 -37.98 -4.46 -29.56
CA LYS A 792 -37.08 -4.73 -30.71
C LYS A 792 -37.37 -3.94 -31.97
N HIS A 793 -38.32 -3.05 -31.97
CA HIS A 793 -38.60 -2.24 -33.17
C HIS A 793 -38.92 -0.79 -32.79
N GLY A 794 -38.02 0.11 -33.20
CA GLY A 794 -38.30 1.51 -33.31
C GLY A 794 -37.38 2.37 -32.44
N CYS A 795 -36.24 2.68 -33.01
CA CYS A 795 -35.68 4.04 -33.18
C CYS A 795 -34.39 3.93 -33.96
N ILE A 796 -34.52 4.19 -35.21
CA ILE A 796 -33.46 4.69 -36.09
C ILE A 796 -33.46 6.19 -35.84
N ASP A 797 -32.32 6.70 -35.30
CA ASP A 797 -31.65 7.88 -35.83
C ASP A 797 -30.36 8.11 -35.03
#